data_aca8eefe7dd543dd1bb2cd8c7f15a1fa
#
_entry.id   aca8eefe7dd543dd1bb2cd8c7f15a1fa
#
_cell.length_a   1.000
_cell.length_b   1.000
_cell.length_c   1.000
_cell.angle_alpha   90.00
_cell.angle_beta   90.00
_cell.angle_gamma   90.00
#
_symmetry.space_group_name_H-M   'P 1'
#
loop_
_entity.id
_entity.type
_entity.pdbx_description
1 polymer ?
#
loop_
_entity_poly.entity_id
_entity_poly.type
_entity_poly.pdbx_seq_one_letter_code
_entity_poly.pdbx_strand_id
1 'polypeptide(L)'
;MKKAWMAMALPVLLAAPDVRAQDAASAATRAAQAELAKRLPLDDPQDFKNAVRGKLAEIAGGLITGKDGQIIWDRRAYAFLDAEEAPDTVNPSLWRQARLNAVHGLFEVVPGKIWQVRGYDISVMTIIRGKSGWIIVDPLLSEETAAAGWKLFADTVETQSGKRPIKAVIFSHSHSDHFGGVGGIVSKEEVAREKIRIIAPHGFSEEATAENVLAGGAMGRRALYMFGAILAPGPTGQVDTGLGPKLSSGTIGYMEPTETVPATGASLTIDGLAFEFLDAGGTEAPAEFVFYIPPYKALHTTEVVTHNLHNILTLRGAQVRDALHWSKVIDAMLLKWGGSAEVAMASHHWPTWGAGEVSRLLSNQRGAYRYVHDRTLFLANQGATLHELADQTAEAPVQGADFSTRSYYGTLNHGMKATYQRYFGWWDGNPANFNPPPPEQSAPKYVALAGGADKLLAAGEAAIASGDYRWAAELLNKLVFAEPANFAARSALASTYDQLGYQAESGAWRNYYLAAAASLRGAEIPASASNGQSRSFVSAIPTSVFFDALATRFDAASGSGLKGVFQFVLPDSKEAVAVVVEGGVEFPRYGVTDAAPTATITIDRRTLDDVMTGLAQFPALMQSGAIRIEGDRTAFLSWFALHPRADPRFNIVVP
;
A
#
# COMPACT_ATOMS: atom_id res chain seq x y z
N MET A 1 51.79 41.49 1.08
CA MET A 1 51.21 40.81 -0.07
C MET A 1 51.29 39.33 0.18
N LYS A 2 50.20 38.71 0.67
CA LYS A 2 50.05 37.25 0.76
C LYS A 2 48.74 36.92 0.06
N LYS A 3 48.83 36.28 -1.11
CA LYS A 3 47.69 35.79 -1.88
C LYS A 3 47.15 34.52 -1.20
N ALA A 4 45.91 34.57 -0.71
CA ALA A 4 45.16 33.40 -0.28
C ALA A 4 44.57 32.73 -1.52
N TRP A 5 44.90 31.47 -1.73
CA TRP A 5 44.25 30.61 -2.70
C TRP A 5 43.03 30.01 -2.04
N MET A 6 41.88 30.38 -2.56
CA MET A 6 40.60 29.78 -2.18
C MET A 6 40.40 28.55 -3.07
N ALA A 7 40.60 27.34 -2.52
CA ALA A 7 40.27 26.09 -3.17
C ALA A 7 38.75 25.91 -3.13
N MET A 8 38.10 26.04 -4.28
CA MET A 8 36.72 25.57 -4.46
C MET A 8 36.70 24.05 -4.39
N ALA A 9 36.18 23.49 -3.32
CA ALA A 9 35.80 22.09 -3.27
C ALA A 9 34.51 21.94 -4.06
N LEU A 10 34.58 21.32 -5.23
CA LEU A 10 33.39 20.76 -5.91
C LEU A 10 32.77 19.66 -5.00
N PRO A 11 31.47 19.68 -4.76
CA PRO A 11 30.82 18.53 -4.15
C PRO A 11 30.88 17.36 -5.15
N VAL A 12 31.61 16.33 -4.79
CA VAL A 12 31.51 15.02 -5.44
C VAL A 12 30.12 14.51 -5.10
N LEU A 13 29.20 14.60 -6.05
CA LEU A 13 27.97 13.81 -6.02
C LEU A 13 28.41 12.33 -6.08
N LEU A 14 28.49 11.69 -4.93
CA LEU A 14 28.49 10.24 -4.84
C LEU A 14 27.15 9.79 -5.38
N ALA A 15 27.15 9.32 -6.64
CA ALA A 15 26.01 8.59 -7.19
C ALA A 15 25.74 7.44 -6.24
N ALA A 16 24.52 7.36 -5.70
CA ALA A 16 24.07 6.18 -4.97
C ALA A 16 24.33 4.95 -5.85
N PRO A 17 24.89 3.85 -5.30
CA PRO A 17 25.11 2.65 -6.09
C PRO A 17 23.80 2.22 -6.73
N ASP A 18 23.86 1.87 -8.00
CA ASP A 18 22.70 1.41 -8.79
C ASP A 18 22.22 0.08 -8.19
N VAL A 19 21.20 0.13 -7.34
CA VAL A 19 20.70 -1.01 -6.55
C VAL A 19 19.79 -1.89 -7.43
N ARG A 20 20.25 -2.24 -8.62
CA ARG A 20 19.55 -3.15 -9.53
C ARG A 20 19.93 -4.60 -9.22
N ALA A 21 19.01 -5.50 -9.53
CA ALA A 21 19.35 -6.89 -9.66
C ALA A 21 20.48 -7.03 -10.72
N GLN A 22 21.53 -7.77 -10.38
CA GLN A 22 22.74 -7.81 -11.22
C GLN A 22 22.80 -9.05 -12.11
N ASP A 23 22.02 -10.10 -11.79
CA ASP A 23 22.09 -11.35 -12.51
C ASP A 23 21.20 -11.34 -13.75
N ALA A 24 21.68 -11.97 -14.82
CA ALA A 24 20.86 -12.29 -15.98
C ALA A 24 19.82 -13.36 -15.61
N ALA A 25 18.72 -13.40 -16.35
CA ALA A 25 17.78 -14.52 -16.24
C ALA A 25 18.47 -15.83 -16.62
N SER A 26 18.34 -16.84 -15.77
CA SER A 26 18.90 -18.17 -16.02
C SER A 26 18.17 -18.90 -17.13
N ALA A 27 18.73 -20.01 -17.60
CA ALA A 27 18.05 -20.89 -18.55
C ALA A 27 16.73 -21.45 -17.99
N ALA A 28 16.69 -21.79 -16.69
CA ALA A 28 15.48 -22.27 -16.03
C ALA A 28 14.41 -21.18 -15.94
N THR A 29 14.77 -19.94 -15.62
CA THR A 29 13.86 -18.80 -15.60
C THR A 29 13.28 -18.52 -16.99
N ARG A 30 14.11 -18.47 -18.03
CA ARG A 30 13.64 -18.30 -19.42
C ARG A 30 12.70 -19.42 -19.85
N ALA A 31 13.01 -20.68 -19.49
CA ALA A 31 12.16 -21.82 -19.81
C ALA A 31 10.78 -21.73 -19.13
N ALA A 32 10.74 -21.35 -17.85
CA ALA A 32 9.49 -21.16 -17.11
C ALA A 32 8.63 -20.05 -17.71
N GLN A 33 9.23 -18.93 -18.09
CA GLN A 33 8.53 -17.81 -18.73
C GLN A 33 8.02 -18.18 -20.13
N ALA A 34 8.82 -18.88 -20.93
CA ALA A 34 8.41 -19.36 -22.26
C ALA A 34 7.23 -20.35 -22.16
N GLU A 35 7.22 -21.21 -21.14
CA GLU A 35 6.10 -22.13 -20.92
C GLU A 35 4.83 -21.39 -20.47
N LEU A 36 4.95 -20.37 -19.64
CA LEU A 36 3.82 -19.51 -19.27
C LEU A 36 3.26 -18.77 -20.48
N ALA A 37 4.14 -18.19 -21.30
CA ALA A 37 3.75 -17.44 -22.49
C ALA A 37 2.91 -18.28 -23.48
N LYS A 38 3.18 -19.58 -23.61
CA LYS A 38 2.38 -20.47 -24.47
C LYS A 38 0.96 -20.69 -23.99
N ARG A 39 0.71 -20.51 -22.69
CA ARG A 39 -0.59 -20.79 -22.07
C ARG A 39 -1.51 -19.57 -22.00
N LEU A 40 -0.97 -18.37 -22.22
CA LEU A 40 -1.70 -17.10 -22.10
C LEU A 40 -1.91 -16.44 -23.45
N PRO A 41 -3.08 -15.85 -23.72
CA PRO A 41 -3.36 -15.08 -24.92
C PRO A 41 -2.71 -13.68 -24.84
N LEU A 42 -1.36 -13.62 -24.75
CA LEU A 42 -0.62 -12.37 -24.54
C LEU A 42 -0.79 -11.36 -25.69
N ASP A 43 -1.20 -11.83 -26.85
CA ASP A 43 -1.50 -11.05 -28.06
C ASP A 43 -2.92 -10.48 -28.09
N ASP A 44 -3.77 -10.77 -27.09
CA ASP A 44 -5.12 -10.17 -26.99
C ASP A 44 -5.00 -8.64 -26.82
N PRO A 45 -5.47 -7.85 -27.81
CA PRO A 45 -5.34 -6.40 -27.79
C PRO A 45 -6.45 -5.69 -27.01
N GLN A 46 -7.43 -6.41 -26.46
CA GLN A 46 -8.65 -5.76 -25.97
C GLN A 46 -8.38 -4.79 -24.83
N ASP A 47 -7.56 -5.20 -23.84
CA ASP A 47 -7.22 -4.32 -22.71
C ASP A 47 -6.40 -3.11 -23.18
N PHE A 48 -5.49 -3.28 -24.15
CA PHE A 48 -4.74 -2.16 -24.71
C PHE A 48 -5.66 -1.15 -25.41
N LYS A 49 -6.66 -1.64 -26.16
CA LYS A 49 -7.69 -0.77 -26.75
C LYS A 49 -8.49 -0.03 -25.68
N ASN A 50 -8.86 -0.73 -24.61
CA ASN A 50 -9.59 -0.13 -23.49
C ASN A 50 -8.72 0.88 -22.73
N ALA A 51 -7.46 0.56 -22.47
CA ALA A 51 -6.55 1.43 -21.73
C ALA A 51 -6.27 2.78 -22.42
N VAL A 52 -6.24 2.82 -23.76
CA VAL A 52 -6.03 4.07 -24.52
C VAL A 52 -7.33 4.76 -24.95
N ARG A 53 -8.48 4.11 -24.76
CA ARG A 53 -9.78 4.64 -25.21
C ARG A 53 -10.10 5.97 -24.55
N GLY A 54 -10.49 6.95 -25.38
CA GLY A 54 -10.89 8.28 -24.92
C GLY A 54 -9.74 9.17 -24.44
N LYS A 55 -8.46 8.86 -24.76
CA LYS A 55 -7.33 9.70 -24.39
C LYS A 55 -7.47 11.08 -25.03
N LEU A 56 -7.45 12.15 -24.22
CA LEU A 56 -7.58 13.54 -24.64
C LEU A 56 -6.26 14.31 -24.57
N ALA A 57 -5.53 14.14 -23.49
CA ALA A 57 -4.32 14.91 -23.21
C ALA A 57 -3.40 14.17 -22.21
N GLU A 58 -2.18 14.67 -22.07
CA GLU A 58 -1.21 14.21 -21.10
C GLU A 58 -0.40 15.36 -20.51
N ILE A 59 0.21 15.16 -19.35
CA ILE A 59 1.13 16.12 -18.75
C ILE A 59 2.41 16.17 -19.58
N ALA A 60 2.75 17.33 -20.10
CA ALA A 60 3.92 17.51 -20.95
C ALA A 60 5.19 17.01 -20.24
N GLY A 61 5.93 16.11 -20.90
CA GLY A 61 7.14 15.50 -20.38
C GLY A 61 6.92 14.48 -19.24
N GLY A 62 5.69 14.24 -18.78
CA GLY A 62 5.36 13.23 -17.77
C GLY A 62 6.02 13.43 -16.40
N LEU A 63 6.45 14.66 -16.08
CA LEU A 63 7.15 15.02 -14.84
C LEU A 63 6.26 15.88 -13.96
N ILE A 64 6.10 15.51 -12.69
CA ILE A 64 5.46 16.31 -11.65
C ILE A 64 6.49 16.59 -10.56
N THR A 65 6.65 17.86 -10.20
CA THR A 65 7.58 18.31 -9.16
C THR A 65 6.84 19.03 -8.04
N GLY A 66 7.36 18.90 -6.83
CA GLY A 66 6.92 19.69 -5.67
C GLY A 66 7.45 21.14 -5.72
N LYS A 67 7.05 21.92 -4.71
CA LYS A 67 7.40 23.34 -4.59
C LYS A 67 8.91 23.59 -4.50
N ASP A 68 9.65 22.65 -3.90
CA ASP A 68 11.10 22.72 -3.74
C ASP A 68 11.87 22.07 -4.89
N GLY A 69 11.18 21.77 -6.01
CA GLY A 69 11.77 21.12 -7.17
C GLY A 69 12.01 19.61 -7.02
N GLN A 70 11.62 19.02 -5.91
CA GLN A 70 11.68 17.55 -5.72
C GLN A 70 10.80 16.83 -6.73
N ILE A 71 11.27 15.69 -7.23
CA ILE A 71 10.50 14.86 -8.15
C ILE A 71 9.44 14.11 -7.35
N ILE A 72 8.17 14.37 -7.66
CA ILE A 72 7.00 13.66 -7.10
C ILE A 72 6.63 12.45 -7.96
N TRP A 73 6.64 12.66 -9.28
CA TRP A 73 6.34 11.62 -10.27
C TRP A 73 7.17 11.83 -11.53
N ASP A 74 7.73 10.76 -12.08
CA ASP A 74 8.48 10.81 -13.33
C ASP A 74 8.13 9.59 -14.21
N ARG A 75 7.30 9.82 -15.23
CA ARG A 75 6.91 8.77 -16.21
C ARG A 75 8.11 8.31 -17.07
N ARG A 76 9.10 9.18 -17.27
CA ARG A 76 10.26 8.88 -18.13
C ARG A 76 11.11 7.75 -17.55
N ALA A 77 11.10 7.57 -16.22
CA ALA A 77 11.76 6.44 -15.57
C ALA A 77 11.18 5.08 -15.99
N TYR A 78 9.97 5.06 -16.55
CA TYR A 78 9.26 3.88 -17.04
C TYR A 78 9.20 3.80 -18.57
N ALA A 79 10.01 4.57 -19.30
CA ALA A 79 10.05 4.54 -20.76
C ALA A 79 10.44 3.15 -21.33
N PHE A 80 11.13 2.33 -20.55
CA PHE A 80 11.45 0.95 -20.93
C PHE A 80 10.21 0.08 -21.17
N LEU A 81 9.05 0.43 -20.60
CA LEU A 81 7.76 -0.26 -20.82
C LEU A 81 7.13 0.04 -22.20
N ASP A 82 7.69 0.95 -22.97
CA ASP A 82 7.25 1.21 -24.34
C ASP A 82 7.65 0.07 -25.32
N ALA A 83 8.59 -0.80 -24.91
CA ALA A 83 8.97 -1.99 -25.67
C ALA A 83 7.82 -3.03 -25.66
N GLU A 84 7.58 -3.66 -26.82
CA GLU A 84 6.50 -4.65 -26.94
C GLU A 84 6.88 -5.99 -26.31
N GLU A 85 8.11 -6.44 -26.52
CA GLU A 85 8.59 -7.73 -26.03
C GLU A 85 8.99 -7.66 -24.55
N ALA A 86 8.58 -8.67 -23.81
CA ALA A 86 9.00 -8.83 -22.42
C ALA A 86 10.48 -9.23 -22.36
N PRO A 87 11.30 -8.54 -21.55
CA PRO A 87 12.68 -8.97 -21.33
C PRO A 87 12.71 -10.26 -20.50
N ASP A 88 13.75 -11.08 -20.68
CA ASP A 88 13.94 -12.35 -19.96
C ASP A 88 13.91 -12.23 -18.43
N THR A 89 14.12 -11.03 -17.90
CA THR A 89 14.12 -10.72 -16.47
C THR A 89 12.76 -10.29 -15.93
N VAL A 90 11.69 -10.37 -16.75
CA VAL A 90 10.33 -10.02 -16.33
C VAL A 90 9.35 -11.10 -16.80
N ASN A 91 8.48 -11.53 -15.90
CA ASN A 91 7.37 -12.43 -16.21
C ASN A 91 6.53 -11.81 -17.35
N PRO A 92 6.25 -12.52 -18.45
CA PRO A 92 5.58 -11.94 -19.63
C PRO A 92 4.15 -11.46 -19.34
N SER A 93 3.45 -12.08 -18.41
CA SER A 93 2.11 -11.65 -17.97
C SER A 93 2.20 -10.34 -17.16
N LEU A 94 3.15 -10.22 -16.23
CA LEU A 94 3.41 -8.98 -15.50
C LEU A 94 3.86 -7.86 -16.45
N TRP A 95 4.68 -8.17 -17.47
CA TRP A 95 5.10 -7.19 -18.48
C TRP A 95 3.90 -6.59 -19.19
N ARG A 96 2.95 -7.45 -19.63
CA ARG A 96 1.70 -6.99 -20.23
C ARG A 96 0.94 -6.04 -19.31
N GLN A 97 0.76 -6.40 -18.03
CA GLN A 97 0.08 -5.58 -17.05
C GLN A 97 0.79 -4.25 -16.80
N ALA A 98 2.11 -4.28 -16.66
CA ALA A 98 2.92 -3.07 -16.44
C ALA A 98 2.81 -2.08 -17.60
N ARG A 99 2.83 -2.56 -18.86
CA ARG A 99 2.61 -1.73 -20.05
C ARG A 99 1.22 -1.08 -20.05
N LEU A 100 0.20 -1.80 -19.62
CA LEU A 100 -1.17 -1.27 -19.49
C LEU A 100 -1.27 -0.22 -18.39
N ASN A 101 -0.66 -0.47 -17.22
CA ASN A 101 -0.61 0.47 -16.11
C ASN A 101 0.22 1.73 -16.42
N ALA A 102 1.19 1.62 -17.32
CA ALA A 102 1.99 2.75 -17.79
C ALA A 102 1.25 3.69 -18.74
N VAL A 103 0.07 3.31 -19.24
CA VAL A 103 -0.79 4.20 -20.05
C VAL A 103 -1.30 5.34 -19.17
N HIS A 104 -0.94 6.57 -19.52
CA HIS A 104 -1.17 7.76 -18.71
C HIS A 104 -1.84 8.88 -19.49
N GLY A 105 -2.52 9.76 -18.78
CA GLY A 105 -3.19 10.94 -19.38
C GLY A 105 -4.53 11.24 -18.74
N LEU A 106 -5.26 12.13 -19.43
CA LEU A 106 -6.68 12.41 -19.21
C LEU A 106 -7.49 11.64 -20.26
N PHE A 107 -8.50 10.91 -19.80
CA PHE A 107 -9.32 10.04 -20.65
C PHE A 107 -10.81 10.37 -20.45
N GLU A 108 -11.54 10.50 -21.55
CA GLU A 108 -13.00 10.59 -21.52
C GLU A 108 -13.59 9.19 -21.47
N VAL A 109 -14.25 8.85 -20.36
CA VAL A 109 -14.83 7.52 -20.11
C VAL A 109 -16.27 7.45 -20.63
N VAL A 110 -17.09 8.44 -20.28
CA VAL A 110 -18.44 8.64 -20.80
C VAL A 110 -18.49 10.00 -21.46
N PRO A 111 -18.78 10.08 -22.77
CA PRO A 111 -18.69 11.32 -23.53
C PRO A 111 -19.44 12.52 -22.90
N GLY A 112 -18.71 13.57 -22.61
CA GLY A 112 -19.22 14.81 -22.00
C GLY A 112 -19.66 14.67 -20.52
N LYS A 113 -19.41 13.54 -19.86
CA LYS A 113 -19.97 13.23 -18.54
C LYS A 113 -18.96 12.73 -17.51
N ILE A 114 -18.05 11.83 -17.87
CA ILE A 114 -17.08 11.22 -16.95
C ILE A 114 -15.71 11.18 -17.59
N TRP A 115 -14.70 11.61 -16.83
CA TRP A 115 -13.29 11.57 -17.20
C TRP A 115 -12.45 10.89 -16.12
N GLN A 116 -11.30 10.38 -16.49
CA GLN A 116 -10.30 9.83 -15.58
C GLN A 116 -8.93 10.40 -15.86
N VAL A 117 -8.20 10.73 -14.78
CA VAL A 117 -6.76 10.97 -14.79
C VAL A 117 -6.07 9.69 -14.33
N ARG A 118 -5.23 9.11 -15.19
CA ARG A 118 -4.57 7.81 -14.95
C ARG A 118 -3.07 7.88 -15.22
N GLY A 119 -2.29 7.05 -14.52
CA GLY A 119 -0.86 6.85 -14.77
C GLY A 119 0.05 7.96 -14.23
N TYR A 120 -0.45 8.82 -13.33
CA TYR A 120 0.33 9.84 -12.62
C TYR A 120 0.41 9.58 -11.11
N ASP A 121 -0.18 8.51 -10.67
CA ASP A 121 -0.08 7.92 -9.34
C ASP A 121 -0.39 6.42 -9.43
N ILE A 122 -0.40 5.72 -8.29
CA ILE A 122 -0.83 4.33 -8.24
C ILE A 122 -2.33 4.20 -8.51
N SER A 123 -3.13 5.16 -8.03
CA SER A 123 -4.59 5.20 -8.14
C SER A 123 -5.07 6.07 -9.32
N VAL A 124 -6.38 6.13 -9.49
CA VAL A 124 -7.08 6.82 -10.58
C VAL A 124 -8.04 7.86 -10.01
N MET A 125 -7.92 9.12 -10.45
CA MET A 125 -8.88 10.16 -10.12
C MET A 125 -10.01 10.19 -11.17
N THR A 126 -11.26 10.04 -10.74
CA THR A 126 -12.43 10.13 -11.61
C THR A 126 -13.14 11.48 -11.43
N ILE A 127 -13.47 12.14 -12.53
CA ILE A 127 -14.15 13.44 -12.57
C ILE A 127 -15.49 13.28 -13.25
N ILE A 128 -16.58 13.64 -12.56
CA ILE A 128 -17.95 13.46 -13.01
C ILE A 128 -18.62 14.81 -13.17
N ARG A 129 -19.30 15.01 -14.30
CA ARG A 129 -20.08 16.22 -14.55
C ARG A 129 -21.42 16.13 -13.86
N GLY A 130 -21.64 16.98 -12.86
CA GLY A 130 -22.94 17.20 -12.26
C GLY A 130 -23.80 18.22 -13.03
N LYS A 131 -24.93 18.58 -12.45
CA LYS A 131 -25.84 19.58 -13.03
C LYS A 131 -25.19 20.97 -13.12
N SER A 132 -24.52 21.41 -12.05
CA SER A 132 -23.97 22.76 -11.93
C SER A 132 -22.45 22.80 -11.75
N GLY A 133 -21.78 21.68 -11.41
CA GLY A 133 -20.37 21.62 -11.10
C GLY A 133 -19.75 20.26 -11.37
N TRP A 134 -18.61 20.04 -10.73
CA TRP A 134 -17.82 18.80 -10.80
C TRP A 134 -17.93 18.01 -9.52
N ILE A 135 -17.90 16.70 -9.65
CA ILE A 135 -17.81 15.73 -8.57
C ILE A 135 -16.52 14.95 -8.80
N ILE A 136 -15.60 14.98 -7.83
CA ILE A 136 -14.31 14.31 -7.90
C ILE A 136 -14.40 13.02 -7.08
N VAL A 137 -13.91 11.91 -7.63
CA VAL A 137 -13.80 10.64 -6.90
C VAL A 137 -12.32 10.29 -6.82
N ASP A 138 -11.85 9.97 -5.63
CA ASP A 138 -10.49 9.52 -5.30
C ASP A 138 -9.39 10.45 -5.85
N PRO A 139 -9.09 11.53 -5.13
CA PRO A 139 -8.15 12.56 -5.61
C PRO A 139 -6.67 12.14 -5.51
N LEU A 140 -6.31 10.88 -5.83
CA LEU A 140 -4.95 10.33 -5.83
C LEU A 140 -4.28 10.30 -4.44
N LEU A 141 -3.01 9.85 -4.38
CA LEU A 141 -2.24 9.72 -3.15
C LEU A 141 -1.69 11.06 -2.65
N SER A 142 -1.15 11.89 -3.56
CA SER A 142 -0.48 13.13 -3.15
C SER A 142 -1.17 14.38 -3.67
N GLU A 143 -1.06 15.47 -2.87
CA GLU A 143 -1.63 16.78 -3.23
C GLU A 143 -1.05 17.30 -4.55
N GLU A 144 0.22 17.01 -4.83
CA GLU A 144 0.92 17.46 -6.03
C GLU A 144 0.42 16.72 -7.29
N THR A 145 0.23 15.39 -7.21
CA THR A 145 -0.31 14.61 -8.34
C THR A 145 -1.77 14.95 -8.60
N ALA A 146 -2.55 15.13 -7.54
CA ALA A 146 -3.95 15.56 -7.64
C ALA A 146 -4.08 16.94 -8.29
N ALA A 147 -3.29 17.92 -7.84
CA ALA A 147 -3.27 19.27 -8.41
C ALA A 147 -2.85 19.26 -9.89
N ALA A 148 -1.84 18.48 -10.25
CA ALA A 148 -1.41 18.33 -11.63
C ALA A 148 -2.46 17.67 -12.51
N GLY A 149 -3.14 16.62 -12.02
CA GLY A 149 -4.24 15.95 -12.69
C GLY A 149 -5.45 16.84 -12.88
N TRP A 150 -5.83 17.60 -11.84
CA TRP A 150 -6.89 18.59 -11.92
C TRP A 150 -6.57 19.69 -12.93
N LYS A 151 -5.34 20.21 -12.92
CA LYS A 151 -4.89 21.19 -13.90
C LYS A 151 -4.99 20.66 -15.32
N LEU A 152 -4.55 19.43 -15.57
CA LEU A 152 -4.66 18.79 -16.89
C LEU A 152 -6.13 18.72 -17.36
N PHE A 153 -7.05 18.36 -16.46
CA PHE A 153 -8.47 18.35 -16.75
C PHE A 153 -9.02 19.76 -17.05
N ALA A 154 -8.71 20.75 -16.21
CA ALA A 154 -9.18 22.11 -16.38
C ALA A 154 -8.67 22.73 -17.70
N ASP A 155 -7.39 22.57 -18.00
CA ASP A 155 -6.78 23.07 -19.24
C ASP A 155 -7.38 22.42 -20.49
N THR A 156 -7.83 21.17 -20.42
CA THR A 156 -8.33 20.41 -21.56
C THR A 156 -9.85 20.53 -21.70
N VAL A 157 -10.60 20.33 -20.61
CA VAL A 157 -12.06 20.20 -20.65
C VAL A 157 -12.75 21.53 -20.30
N GLU A 158 -12.35 22.22 -19.22
CA GLU A 158 -13.00 23.48 -18.82
C GLU A 158 -12.73 24.62 -19.80
N THR A 159 -11.57 24.60 -20.46
CA THR A 159 -11.28 25.60 -21.51
C THR A 159 -12.30 25.53 -22.64
N GLN A 160 -12.85 24.37 -22.94
CA GLN A 160 -13.85 24.17 -24.00
C GLN A 160 -15.30 24.25 -23.48
N SER A 161 -15.57 23.76 -22.27
CA SER A 161 -16.92 23.61 -21.72
C SER A 161 -17.32 24.69 -20.69
N GLY A 162 -16.38 25.59 -20.36
CA GLY A 162 -16.52 26.60 -19.31
C GLY A 162 -16.19 26.09 -17.92
N LYS A 163 -15.64 26.98 -17.08
CA LYS A 163 -15.32 26.69 -15.67
C LYS A 163 -16.57 26.39 -14.86
N ARG A 164 -16.46 25.40 -13.97
CA ARG A 164 -17.53 25.02 -13.05
C ARG A 164 -16.95 24.82 -11.65
N PRO A 165 -17.72 25.12 -10.58
CA PRO A 165 -17.25 24.84 -9.21
C PRO A 165 -17.22 23.34 -8.93
N ILE A 166 -16.36 22.92 -8.01
CA ILE A 166 -16.42 21.59 -7.40
C ILE A 166 -17.58 21.58 -6.41
N LYS A 167 -18.45 20.57 -6.49
CA LYS A 167 -19.63 20.40 -5.66
C LYS A 167 -19.49 19.29 -4.62
N ALA A 168 -18.72 18.27 -4.96
CA ALA A 168 -18.42 17.19 -4.04
C ALA A 168 -17.07 16.56 -4.35
N VAL A 169 -16.46 15.99 -3.30
CA VAL A 169 -15.37 15.02 -3.38
C VAL A 169 -15.86 13.73 -2.72
N ILE A 170 -15.64 12.60 -3.35
CA ILE A 170 -16.01 11.29 -2.86
C ILE A 170 -14.72 10.52 -2.58
N PHE A 171 -14.54 10.05 -1.35
CA PHE A 171 -13.52 9.06 -1.00
C PHE A 171 -14.18 7.69 -1.04
N SER A 172 -13.75 6.84 -1.95
CA SER A 172 -14.39 5.55 -2.16
C SER A 172 -14.14 4.56 -1.02
N HIS A 173 -12.96 4.65 -0.38
CA HIS A 173 -12.58 3.83 0.75
C HIS A 173 -11.43 4.46 1.57
N SER A 174 -11.01 3.79 2.64
CA SER A 174 -10.14 4.35 3.68
C SER A 174 -8.63 4.28 3.39
N HIS A 175 -8.19 3.84 2.21
CA HIS A 175 -6.76 3.86 1.86
C HIS A 175 -6.29 5.24 1.37
N SER A 176 -5.06 5.61 1.72
CA SER A 176 -4.55 6.97 1.50
C SER A 176 -4.39 7.37 0.04
N ASP A 177 -4.22 6.43 -0.86
CA ASP A 177 -4.11 6.70 -2.29
C ASP A 177 -5.45 7.08 -2.96
N HIS A 178 -6.54 7.11 -2.18
CA HIS A 178 -7.87 7.53 -2.63
C HIS A 178 -8.36 8.83 -1.98
N PHE A 179 -7.65 9.33 -0.96
CA PHE A 179 -8.01 10.60 -0.33
C PHE A 179 -6.83 11.57 -0.12
N GLY A 180 -5.59 11.05 -0.13
CA GLY A 180 -4.40 11.79 0.28
C GLY A 180 -4.12 13.05 -0.53
N GLY A 181 -4.53 13.09 -1.78
CA GLY A 181 -4.38 14.24 -2.67
C GLY A 181 -5.45 15.31 -2.56
N VAL A 182 -6.41 15.19 -1.64
CA VAL A 182 -7.58 16.10 -1.55
C VAL A 182 -7.19 17.58 -1.42
N GLY A 183 -6.10 17.88 -0.70
CA GLY A 183 -5.59 19.25 -0.55
C GLY A 183 -5.08 19.88 -1.86
N GLY A 184 -4.76 19.06 -2.86
CA GLY A 184 -4.43 19.53 -4.22
C GLY A 184 -5.65 19.88 -5.08
N ILE A 185 -6.87 19.53 -4.61
CA ILE A 185 -8.13 19.76 -5.32
C ILE A 185 -8.92 20.89 -4.66
N VAL A 186 -9.10 20.84 -3.33
CA VAL A 186 -9.87 21.81 -2.54
C VAL A 186 -9.18 22.07 -1.19
N SER A 187 -9.26 23.32 -0.71
CA SER A 187 -8.83 23.67 0.65
C SER A 187 -9.97 23.53 1.66
N LYS A 188 -9.65 23.42 2.95
CA LYS A 188 -10.64 23.40 4.05
C LYS A 188 -11.52 24.65 4.04
N GLU A 189 -10.92 25.80 3.73
CA GLU A 189 -11.60 27.10 3.64
C GLU A 189 -12.60 27.12 2.48
N GLU A 190 -12.25 26.54 1.34
CA GLU A 190 -13.15 26.42 0.18
C GLU A 190 -14.30 25.47 0.49
N VAL A 191 -14.04 24.32 1.10
CA VAL A 191 -15.07 23.37 1.53
C VAL A 191 -16.10 24.05 2.43
N ALA A 192 -15.64 24.80 3.43
CA ALA A 192 -16.52 25.51 4.35
C ALA A 192 -17.29 26.65 3.67
N ARG A 193 -16.60 27.48 2.86
CA ARG A 193 -17.18 28.66 2.18
C ARG A 193 -18.18 28.25 1.11
N GLU A 194 -17.87 27.26 0.29
CA GLU A 194 -18.66 26.87 -0.87
C GLU A 194 -19.57 25.68 -0.59
N LYS A 195 -19.55 25.16 0.64
CA LYS A 195 -20.33 24.01 1.10
C LYS A 195 -20.12 22.79 0.19
N ILE A 196 -18.84 22.51 -0.13
CA ILE A 196 -18.45 21.34 -0.90
C ILE A 196 -18.69 20.11 -0.01
N ARG A 197 -19.39 19.11 -0.53
CA ARG A 197 -19.63 17.86 0.18
C ARG A 197 -18.40 16.97 0.08
N ILE A 198 -17.87 16.51 1.22
CA ILE A 198 -16.87 15.45 1.27
C ILE A 198 -17.60 14.20 1.72
N ILE A 199 -17.76 13.24 0.82
CA ILE A 199 -18.59 12.04 1.02
C ILE A 199 -17.68 10.82 1.14
N ALA A 200 -17.88 10.00 2.17
CA ALA A 200 -17.09 8.80 2.41
C ALA A 200 -17.96 7.65 2.94
N PRO A 201 -17.48 6.41 2.97
CA PRO A 201 -18.18 5.29 3.59
C PRO A 201 -18.28 5.45 5.11
N HIS A 202 -19.23 4.75 5.71
CA HIS A 202 -19.32 4.62 7.16
C HIS A 202 -18.00 4.09 7.75
N GLY A 203 -17.56 4.65 8.88
CA GLY A 203 -16.30 4.28 9.54
C GLY A 203 -15.04 4.85 8.90
N PHE A 204 -15.14 5.62 7.81
CA PHE A 204 -13.97 6.13 7.06
C PHE A 204 -12.96 6.85 7.94
N SER A 205 -13.38 7.81 8.76
CA SER A 205 -12.46 8.66 9.54
C SER A 205 -11.61 7.84 10.52
N GLU A 206 -12.22 6.84 11.15
CA GLU A 206 -11.53 5.94 12.06
C GLU A 206 -10.55 5.04 11.30
N GLU A 207 -10.99 4.36 10.25
CA GLU A 207 -10.20 3.39 9.50
C GLU A 207 -9.06 4.04 8.69
N ALA A 208 -9.29 5.19 8.09
CA ALA A 208 -8.27 5.94 7.35
C ALA A 208 -7.09 6.37 8.22
N THR A 209 -7.32 6.59 9.51
CA THR A 209 -6.30 7.08 10.44
C THR A 209 -5.74 6.01 11.37
N ALA A 210 -6.46 4.89 11.60
CA ALA A 210 -6.07 3.86 12.56
C ALA A 210 -5.26 2.70 11.95
N GLU A 211 -5.58 2.23 10.76
CA GLU A 211 -5.02 1.01 10.16
C GLU A 211 -3.49 0.99 10.16
N ASN A 212 -2.87 2.12 9.83
CA ASN A 212 -1.42 2.23 9.65
C ASN A 212 -0.70 2.86 10.85
N VAL A 213 -1.37 3.14 11.97
CA VAL A 213 -0.77 3.86 13.11
C VAL A 213 -0.15 2.89 14.11
N LEU A 214 -0.90 1.89 14.59
CA LEU A 214 -0.43 0.99 15.64
C LEU A 214 0.79 0.16 15.22
N ALA A 215 0.81 -0.38 14.02
CA ALA A 215 1.90 -1.17 13.46
C ALA A 215 2.70 -0.42 12.37
N GLY A 216 2.54 0.89 12.27
CA GLY A 216 3.04 1.72 11.16
C GLY A 216 4.53 1.60 10.89
N GLY A 217 5.36 1.44 11.92
CA GLY A 217 6.80 1.23 11.76
C GLY A 217 7.15 -0.05 10.98
N ALA A 218 6.54 -1.18 11.38
CA ALA A 218 6.74 -2.46 10.70
C ALA A 218 6.11 -2.47 9.30
N MET A 219 4.91 -1.93 9.17
CA MET A 219 4.22 -1.84 7.88
C MET A 219 4.98 -0.96 6.89
N GLY A 220 5.46 0.21 7.31
CA GLY A 220 6.26 1.11 6.48
C GLY A 220 7.56 0.46 5.99
N ARG A 221 8.28 -0.25 6.87
CA ARG A 221 9.49 -0.98 6.49
C ARG A 221 9.22 -2.07 5.45
N ARG A 222 8.13 -2.83 5.61
CA ARG A 222 7.72 -3.88 4.68
C ARG A 222 7.16 -3.31 3.38
N ALA A 223 6.52 -2.15 3.42
CA ALA A 223 6.03 -1.44 2.24
C ALA A 223 7.15 -1.06 1.27
N LEU A 224 8.36 -0.71 1.78
CA LEU A 224 9.54 -0.47 0.93
C LEU A 224 9.86 -1.64 0.01
N TYR A 225 9.71 -2.86 0.51
CA TYR A 225 9.93 -4.08 -0.25
C TYR A 225 8.75 -4.34 -1.19
N MET A 226 7.53 -4.26 -0.69
CA MET A 226 6.31 -4.57 -1.44
C MET A 226 6.15 -3.68 -2.68
N PHE A 227 6.39 -2.37 -2.54
CA PHE A 227 6.27 -1.42 -3.64
C PHE A 227 7.58 -1.21 -4.41
N GLY A 228 8.67 -1.86 -3.98
CA GLY A 228 9.97 -1.76 -4.64
C GLY A 228 10.60 -0.38 -4.53
N ALA A 229 10.31 0.37 -3.46
CA ALA A 229 10.76 1.76 -3.31
C ALA A 229 12.28 1.93 -3.26
N ILE A 230 13.02 0.88 -2.91
CA ILE A 230 14.49 0.85 -2.89
C ILE A 230 15.10 0.36 -4.20
N LEU A 231 14.28 0.01 -5.18
CA LEU A 231 14.70 -0.49 -6.49
C LEU A 231 14.63 0.63 -7.54
N ALA A 232 15.64 0.70 -8.39
CA ALA A 232 15.54 1.56 -9.57
C ALA A 232 14.50 1.00 -10.55
N PRO A 233 13.68 1.85 -11.20
CA PRO A 233 12.83 1.40 -12.30
C PRO A 233 13.65 0.76 -13.42
N GLY A 234 13.21 -0.38 -13.93
CA GLY A 234 13.90 -1.06 -15.03
C GLY A 234 13.63 -2.57 -15.09
N PRO A 235 14.02 -3.23 -16.19
CA PRO A 235 13.77 -4.65 -16.42
C PRO A 235 14.34 -5.60 -15.35
N THR A 236 15.47 -5.24 -14.75
CA THR A 236 16.09 -6.00 -13.65
C THR A 236 15.70 -5.46 -12.26
N GLY A 237 14.96 -4.35 -12.19
CA GLY A 237 14.52 -3.69 -10.97
C GLY A 237 13.01 -3.66 -10.81
N GLN A 238 12.50 -2.49 -10.38
CA GLN A 238 11.08 -2.24 -10.20
C GLN A 238 10.42 -2.01 -11.58
N VAL A 239 9.37 -2.78 -11.85
CA VAL A 239 8.63 -2.72 -13.13
C VAL A 239 7.23 -2.16 -12.88
N ASP A 240 6.51 -2.71 -11.91
CA ASP A 240 5.13 -2.38 -11.57
C ASP A 240 4.79 -2.87 -10.15
N THR A 241 3.70 -2.40 -9.59
CA THR A 241 3.20 -2.89 -8.30
C THR A 241 2.06 -3.90 -8.45
N GLY A 242 1.47 -3.98 -9.62
CA GLY A 242 0.24 -4.74 -9.93
C GLY A 242 -1.01 -3.85 -10.00
N LEU A 243 -1.03 -2.73 -9.29
CA LEU A 243 -2.11 -1.72 -9.29
C LEU A 243 -1.77 -0.50 -10.14
N GLY A 244 -0.50 -0.22 -10.31
CA GLY A 244 0.03 0.93 -11.02
C GLY A 244 1.56 0.90 -10.97
N PRO A 245 2.26 1.82 -11.64
CA PRO A 245 3.73 1.78 -11.72
C PRO A 245 4.39 1.89 -10.34
N LYS A 246 3.99 2.87 -9.52
CA LYS A 246 4.51 3.08 -8.15
C LYS A 246 3.62 4.04 -7.35
N LEU A 247 3.94 4.23 -6.08
CA LEU A 247 3.41 5.33 -5.26
C LEU A 247 4.08 6.64 -5.64
N SER A 248 3.34 7.75 -5.70
CA SER A 248 3.93 9.09 -5.75
C SER A 248 4.63 9.43 -4.44
N SER A 249 5.62 10.32 -4.47
CA SER A 249 6.40 10.72 -3.29
C SER A 249 6.04 12.10 -2.73
N GLY A 250 4.82 12.56 -2.99
CA GLY A 250 4.34 13.87 -2.57
C GLY A 250 3.74 13.90 -1.16
N THR A 251 3.01 14.97 -0.88
CA THR A 251 2.35 15.23 0.40
C THR A 251 1.04 14.46 0.50
N ILE A 252 0.86 13.65 1.54
CA ILE A 252 -0.41 12.99 1.86
C ILE A 252 -1.20 13.89 2.79
N GLY A 253 -2.33 14.43 2.30
CA GLY A 253 -3.28 15.24 3.06
C GLY A 253 -4.40 14.41 3.67
N TYR A 254 -5.22 15.08 4.46
CA TYR A 254 -6.47 14.54 4.99
C TYR A 254 -7.52 15.63 5.14
N MET A 255 -8.75 15.27 4.83
CA MET A 255 -9.91 16.11 5.05
C MET A 255 -11.05 15.28 5.62
N GLU A 256 -11.62 15.75 6.73
CA GLU A 256 -12.74 15.07 7.38
C GLU A 256 -13.96 15.05 6.46
N PRO A 257 -14.62 13.89 6.27
CA PRO A 257 -15.89 13.84 5.56
C PRO A 257 -16.95 14.73 6.19
N THR A 258 -17.70 15.45 5.35
CA THR A 258 -18.87 16.23 5.80
C THR A 258 -20.13 15.37 5.83
N GLU A 259 -20.08 14.21 5.18
CA GLU A 259 -21.20 13.27 5.06
C GLU A 259 -20.68 11.84 4.88
N THR A 260 -21.28 10.88 5.55
CA THR A 260 -20.99 9.46 5.39
C THR A 260 -22.17 8.69 4.82
N VAL A 261 -21.89 7.75 3.92
CA VAL A 261 -22.89 6.79 3.41
C VAL A 261 -23.01 5.66 4.43
N PRO A 262 -24.22 5.33 4.93
CA PRO A 262 -24.38 4.29 5.93
C PRO A 262 -24.07 2.89 5.38
N ALA A 263 -23.69 1.96 6.28
CA ALA A 263 -23.40 0.57 5.94
C ALA A 263 -24.56 -0.22 5.31
N THR A 264 -25.78 0.30 5.39
CA THR A 264 -26.94 -0.27 4.69
C THR A 264 -27.02 0.10 3.20
N GLY A 265 -26.06 0.94 2.72
CA GLY A 265 -26.14 1.61 1.44
C GLY A 265 -27.15 2.76 1.44
N ALA A 266 -27.13 3.54 0.41
CA ALA A 266 -28.04 4.68 0.24
C ALA A 266 -28.21 5.04 -1.24
N SER A 267 -29.29 5.79 -1.53
CA SER A 267 -29.41 6.56 -2.77
C SER A 267 -29.28 8.03 -2.44
N LEU A 268 -28.29 8.70 -3.01
CA LEU A 268 -28.03 10.12 -2.79
C LEU A 268 -28.18 10.89 -4.09
N THR A 269 -28.65 12.12 -3.98
CA THR A 269 -28.55 13.10 -5.08
C THR A 269 -27.35 14.01 -4.82
N ILE A 270 -26.36 13.98 -5.73
CA ILE A 270 -25.16 14.80 -5.66
C ILE A 270 -25.15 15.69 -6.90
N ASP A 271 -25.20 17.00 -6.69
CA ASP A 271 -25.32 18.02 -7.75
C ASP A 271 -26.33 17.64 -8.87
N GLY A 272 -27.51 17.19 -8.47
CA GLY A 272 -28.61 16.82 -9.37
C GLY A 272 -28.50 15.48 -10.09
N LEU A 273 -27.48 14.69 -9.79
CA LEU A 273 -27.32 13.31 -10.27
C LEU A 273 -27.69 12.31 -9.18
N ALA A 274 -28.41 11.27 -9.57
CA ALA A 274 -28.68 10.13 -8.68
C ALA A 274 -27.45 9.20 -8.59
N PHE A 275 -27.08 8.83 -7.38
CA PHE A 275 -26.06 7.83 -7.06
C PHE A 275 -26.71 6.74 -6.21
N GLU A 276 -26.47 5.49 -6.54
CA GLU A 276 -26.89 4.34 -5.75
C GLU A 276 -25.64 3.68 -5.15
N PHE A 277 -25.51 3.73 -3.83
CA PHE A 277 -24.39 3.15 -3.10
C PHE A 277 -24.72 1.76 -2.57
N LEU A 278 -23.72 0.88 -2.55
CA LEU A 278 -23.72 -0.40 -1.88
C LEU A 278 -22.48 -0.46 -0.97
N ASP A 279 -22.70 -0.81 0.29
CA ASP A 279 -21.62 -1.01 1.24
C ASP A 279 -20.74 -2.20 0.82
N ALA A 280 -19.44 -2.02 0.91
CA ALA A 280 -18.41 -3.00 0.59
C ALA A 280 -17.37 -3.12 1.70
N GLY A 281 -17.60 -2.50 2.88
CA GLY A 281 -16.68 -2.55 3.99
C GLY A 281 -16.29 -3.98 4.39
N GLY A 282 -14.99 -4.20 4.64
CA GLY A 282 -14.44 -5.53 4.94
C GLY A 282 -14.11 -6.39 3.71
N THR A 283 -14.24 -5.84 2.50
CA THR A 283 -13.69 -6.44 1.27
C THR A 283 -12.23 -6.02 1.08
N GLU A 284 -11.94 -5.02 0.26
CA GLU A 284 -10.59 -4.49 0.07
C GLU A 284 -10.14 -3.63 1.26
N ALA A 285 -11.02 -2.75 1.73
CA ALA A 285 -10.78 -1.91 2.89
C ALA A 285 -11.85 -2.13 4.00
N PRO A 286 -11.52 -1.79 5.26
CA PRO A 286 -12.50 -1.86 6.34
C PRO A 286 -13.71 -0.95 6.12
N ALA A 287 -13.48 0.25 5.59
CA ALA A 287 -14.51 1.21 5.21
C ALA A 287 -14.45 1.44 3.69
N GLU A 288 -15.44 0.95 2.97
CA GLU A 288 -15.49 0.95 1.50
C GLU A 288 -16.94 0.94 1.01
N PHE A 289 -17.21 1.54 -0.14
CA PHE A 289 -18.45 1.37 -0.90
C PHE A 289 -18.19 1.33 -2.39
N VAL A 290 -19.13 0.75 -3.12
CA VAL A 290 -19.23 0.85 -4.58
C VAL A 290 -20.49 1.63 -4.94
N PHE A 291 -20.56 2.23 -6.13
CA PHE A 291 -21.73 3.00 -6.52
C PHE A 291 -22.02 2.96 -8.01
N TYR A 292 -23.30 3.12 -8.33
CA TYR A 292 -23.82 3.20 -9.69
C TYR A 292 -24.45 4.58 -9.94
N ILE A 293 -24.27 5.10 -11.14
CA ILE A 293 -24.83 6.37 -11.61
C ILE A 293 -25.86 6.08 -12.71
N PRO A 294 -27.16 5.87 -12.36
CA PRO A 294 -28.16 5.43 -13.32
C PRO A 294 -28.27 6.30 -14.58
N PRO A 295 -28.24 7.65 -14.51
CA PRO A 295 -28.33 8.49 -15.70
C PRO A 295 -27.16 8.31 -16.69
N TYR A 296 -26.02 7.79 -16.22
CA TYR A 296 -24.82 7.58 -17.02
C TYR A 296 -24.54 6.11 -17.29
N LYS A 297 -25.35 5.22 -16.72
CA LYS A 297 -25.19 3.76 -16.75
C LYS A 297 -23.76 3.33 -16.41
N ALA A 298 -23.15 4.04 -15.45
CA ALA A 298 -21.77 3.90 -15.06
C ALA A 298 -21.67 3.32 -13.65
N LEU A 299 -20.97 2.20 -13.52
CA LEU A 299 -20.65 1.53 -12.26
C LEU A 299 -19.22 1.88 -11.84
N HIS A 300 -19.06 2.44 -10.65
CA HIS A 300 -17.76 2.61 -10.02
C HIS A 300 -17.56 1.47 -9.02
N THR A 301 -16.63 0.59 -9.32
CA THR A 301 -16.38 -0.63 -8.54
C THR A 301 -15.37 -0.43 -7.42
N THR A 302 -14.90 0.80 -7.21
CA THR A 302 -13.92 1.18 -6.21
C THR A 302 -12.66 0.32 -6.34
N GLU A 303 -12.21 -0.37 -5.33
CA GLU A 303 -11.13 -1.35 -5.43
C GLU A 303 -11.63 -2.81 -5.30
N VAL A 304 -12.95 -2.97 -5.09
CA VAL A 304 -13.60 -4.28 -5.01
C VAL A 304 -13.42 -5.11 -6.28
N VAL A 305 -13.48 -4.46 -7.46
CA VAL A 305 -13.24 -5.09 -8.75
C VAL A 305 -12.29 -4.25 -9.59
N THR A 306 -11.11 -4.76 -9.84
CA THR A 306 -10.04 -4.16 -10.65
C THR A 306 -9.52 -5.17 -11.67
N HIS A 307 -8.60 -4.79 -12.59
CA HIS A 307 -8.05 -5.73 -13.57
C HIS A 307 -6.87 -6.56 -13.00
N ASN A 308 -7.06 -7.19 -11.83
CA ASN A 308 -6.16 -8.15 -11.21
C ASN A 308 -6.88 -8.96 -10.12
N LEU A 309 -6.29 -10.06 -9.67
CA LEU A 309 -6.65 -10.68 -8.39
C LEU A 309 -5.98 -9.86 -7.28
N HIS A 310 -6.79 -9.14 -6.51
CA HIS A 310 -6.30 -8.36 -5.39
C HIS A 310 -5.84 -9.26 -4.23
N ASN A 311 -4.94 -8.78 -3.37
CA ASN A 311 -4.48 -9.55 -2.23
C ASN A 311 -5.55 -9.66 -1.12
N ILE A 312 -5.67 -10.85 -0.51
CA ILE A 312 -6.49 -11.10 0.68
C ILE A 312 -5.74 -10.69 1.96
N LEU A 313 -4.42 -10.71 1.92
CA LEU A 313 -3.54 -10.15 2.93
C LEU A 313 -2.41 -9.41 2.23
N THR A 314 -2.26 -8.12 2.51
CA THR A 314 -1.19 -7.33 1.92
C THR A 314 0.16 -7.66 2.56
N LEU A 315 1.23 -7.73 1.74
CA LEU A 315 2.57 -8.09 2.22
C LEU A 315 3.18 -7.05 3.17
N ARG A 316 2.75 -5.79 3.10
CA ARG A 316 3.15 -4.77 4.08
C ARG A 316 2.61 -5.06 5.48
N GLY A 317 1.48 -5.72 5.57
CA GLY A 317 0.73 -6.00 6.79
C GLY A 317 -0.61 -5.26 6.79
N ALA A 318 -1.66 -5.97 7.18
CA ALA A 318 -3.01 -5.50 7.44
C ALA A 318 -3.79 -6.63 8.12
N GLN A 319 -5.03 -6.38 8.50
CA GLN A 319 -5.95 -7.46 8.87
C GLN A 319 -6.25 -8.33 7.64
N VAL A 320 -6.47 -9.63 7.88
CA VAL A 320 -6.82 -10.56 6.79
C VAL A 320 -8.22 -10.25 6.29
N ARG A 321 -8.36 -9.97 5.00
CA ARG A 321 -9.61 -9.68 4.32
C ARG A 321 -10.47 -10.93 4.18
N ASP A 322 -11.76 -10.75 3.92
CA ASP A 322 -12.71 -11.86 3.79
C ASP A 322 -13.06 -12.16 2.32
N ALA A 323 -12.40 -13.15 1.74
CA ALA A 323 -12.64 -13.55 0.35
C ALA A 323 -14.09 -14.03 0.09
N LEU A 324 -14.75 -14.62 1.10
CA LEU A 324 -16.17 -15.03 0.96
C LEU A 324 -17.07 -13.80 0.92
N HIS A 325 -16.90 -12.87 1.86
CA HIS A 325 -17.65 -11.62 1.88
C HIS A 325 -17.42 -10.82 0.59
N TRP A 326 -16.16 -10.71 0.14
CA TRP A 326 -15.79 -10.05 -1.11
C TRP A 326 -16.56 -10.61 -2.31
N SER A 327 -16.59 -11.95 -2.45
CA SER A 327 -17.36 -12.60 -3.52
C SER A 327 -18.86 -12.31 -3.46
N LYS A 328 -19.44 -12.19 -2.24
CA LYS A 328 -20.86 -11.85 -2.05
C LYS A 328 -21.18 -10.40 -2.39
N VAL A 329 -20.27 -9.46 -2.09
CA VAL A 329 -20.42 -8.05 -2.49
C VAL A 329 -20.41 -7.93 -4.01
N ILE A 330 -19.50 -8.61 -4.70
CA ILE A 330 -19.47 -8.61 -6.17
C ILE A 330 -20.75 -9.27 -6.75
N ASP A 331 -21.26 -10.33 -6.13
CA ASP A 331 -22.52 -10.95 -6.53
C ASP A 331 -23.71 -9.97 -6.39
N ALA A 332 -23.74 -9.21 -5.29
CA ALA A 332 -24.76 -8.17 -5.09
C ALA A 332 -24.68 -7.05 -6.14
N MET A 333 -23.45 -6.60 -6.52
CA MET A 333 -23.28 -5.67 -7.63
C MET A 333 -23.80 -6.25 -8.95
N LEU A 334 -23.47 -7.51 -9.24
CA LEU A 334 -23.89 -8.19 -10.46
C LEU A 334 -25.41 -8.29 -10.54
N LEU A 335 -26.06 -8.70 -9.46
CA LEU A 335 -27.51 -8.80 -9.38
C LEU A 335 -28.21 -7.44 -9.49
N LYS A 336 -27.63 -6.41 -8.88
CA LYS A 336 -28.26 -5.08 -8.83
C LYS A 336 -28.05 -4.29 -10.12
N TRP A 337 -26.85 -4.31 -10.70
CA TRP A 337 -26.46 -3.41 -11.78
C TRP A 337 -25.86 -4.11 -13.01
N GLY A 338 -25.52 -5.40 -12.94
CA GLY A 338 -24.83 -6.12 -14.02
C GLY A 338 -25.57 -6.07 -15.36
N GLY A 339 -26.91 -6.09 -15.34
CA GLY A 339 -27.72 -5.96 -16.56
C GLY A 339 -27.92 -4.53 -17.08
N SER A 340 -27.58 -3.50 -16.31
CA SER A 340 -27.84 -2.10 -16.62
C SER A 340 -26.58 -1.24 -16.80
N ALA A 341 -25.45 -1.66 -16.24
CA ALA A 341 -24.20 -0.94 -16.35
C ALA A 341 -23.57 -1.12 -17.74
N GLU A 342 -23.37 -0.02 -18.46
CA GLU A 342 -22.71 -0.01 -19.77
C GLU A 342 -21.21 0.24 -19.70
N VAL A 343 -20.73 0.77 -18.55
CA VAL A 343 -19.32 0.93 -18.24
C VAL A 343 -19.07 0.64 -16.77
N ALA A 344 -18.01 -0.13 -16.49
CA ALA A 344 -17.42 -0.27 -15.17
C ALA A 344 -16.06 0.41 -15.13
N MET A 345 -15.81 1.16 -14.06
CA MET A 345 -14.56 1.87 -13.79
C MET A 345 -14.20 1.68 -12.33
N ALA A 346 -12.91 1.69 -12.04
CA ALA A 346 -12.38 1.42 -10.71
C ALA A 346 -11.43 2.54 -10.26
N SER A 347 -10.99 2.45 -9.02
CA SER A 347 -10.00 3.33 -8.41
C SER A 347 -8.57 3.04 -8.91
N HIS A 348 -8.39 1.94 -9.65
CA HIS A 348 -7.16 1.55 -10.35
C HIS A 348 -7.47 1.06 -11.76
N HIS A 349 -6.45 1.00 -12.62
CA HIS A 349 -6.48 0.47 -13.98
C HIS A 349 -7.37 1.28 -14.95
N TRP A 350 -7.91 0.64 -15.94
CA TRP A 350 -8.72 1.20 -17.04
C TRP A 350 -10.16 0.69 -16.97
N PRO A 351 -11.11 1.43 -17.55
CA PRO A 351 -12.51 1.00 -17.56
C PRO A 351 -12.78 -0.17 -18.51
N THR A 352 -13.88 -0.87 -18.25
CA THR A 352 -14.48 -1.89 -19.12
C THR A 352 -15.81 -1.36 -19.66
N TRP A 353 -15.99 -1.40 -20.99
CA TRP A 353 -17.21 -0.93 -21.67
C TRP A 353 -18.01 -2.08 -22.28
N GLY A 354 -19.34 -1.93 -22.27
CA GLY A 354 -20.31 -2.88 -22.78
C GLY A 354 -20.92 -3.70 -21.66
N ALA A 355 -22.25 -3.77 -21.59
CA ALA A 355 -22.96 -4.44 -20.50
C ALA A 355 -22.57 -5.94 -20.36
N GLY A 356 -22.34 -6.62 -21.49
CA GLY A 356 -21.88 -8.01 -21.48
C GLY A 356 -20.47 -8.15 -20.87
N GLU A 357 -19.54 -7.26 -21.23
CA GLU A 357 -18.16 -7.26 -20.73
C GLU A 357 -18.10 -6.86 -19.23
N VAL A 358 -18.92 -5.90 -18.82
CA VAL A 358 -19.07 -5.54 -17.40
C VAL A 358 -19.58 -6.73 -16.60
N SER A 359 -20.63 -7.39 -17.07
CA SER A 359 -21.15 -8.60 -16.41
C SER A 359 -20.12 -9.73 -16.38
N ARG A 360 -19.34 -9.90 -17.44
CA ARG A 360 -18.25 -10.90 -17.50
C ARG A 360 -17.14 -10.58 -16.49
N LEU A 361 -16.69 -9.33 -16.43
CA LEU A 361 -15.69 -8.87 -15.45
C LEU A 361 -16.14 -9.16 -14.02
N LEU A 362 -17.35 -8.72 -13.66
CA LEU A 362 -17.92 -8.97 -12.32
C LEU A 362 -18.04 -10.46 -12.02
N SER A 363 -18.51 -11.28 -12.99
CA SER A 363 -18.66 -12.72 -12.81
C SER A 363 -17.32 -13.43 -12.59
N ASN A 364 -16.30 -13.06 -13.35
CA ASN A 364 -14.96 -13.64 -13.24
C ASN A 364 -14.31 -13.28 -11.90
N GLN A 365 -14.37 -12.02 -11.50
CA GLN A 365 -13.84 -11.56 -10.21
C GLN A 365 -14.56 -12.20 -9.03
N ARG A 366 -15.91 -12.25 -9.05
CA ARG A 366 -16.70 -12.99 -8.06
C ARG A 366 -16.25 -14.45 -7.94
N GLY A 367 -16.08 -15.10 -9.09
CA GLY A 367 -15.64 -16.50 -9.15
C GLY A 367 -14.24 -16.69 -8.59
N ALA A 368 -13.31 -15.74 -8.84
CA ALA A 368 -11.93 -15.80 -8.35
C ALA A 368 -11.88 -15.76 -6.81
N TYR A 369 -12.51 -14.77 -6.17
CA TYR A 369 -12.54 -14.68 -4.70
C TYR A 369 -13.27 -15.85 -4.07
N ARG A 370 -14.35 -16.31 -4.68
CA ARG A 370 -15.07 -17.48 -4.22
C ARG A 370 -14.20 -18.75 -4.31
N TYR A 371 -13.45 -18.92 -5.38
CA TYR A 371 -12.52 -20.03 -5.52
C TYR A 371 -11.41 -20.00 -4.47
N VAL A 372 -10.79 -18.83 -4.23
CA VAL A 372 -9.78 -18.68 -3.17
C VAL A 372 -10.32 -19.18 -1.84
N HIS A 373 -11.52 -18.75 -1.46
CA HIS A 373 -12.15 -19.15 -0.22
C HIS A 373 -12.49 -20.66 -0.18
N ASP A 374 -13.34 -21.11 -1.11
CA ASP A 374 -13.91 -22.44 -1.06
C ASP A 374 -12.85 -23.53 -1.27
N ARG A 375 -11.88 -23.28 -2.17
CA ARG A 375 -10.78 -24.22 -2.40
C ARG A 375 -9.85 -24.34 -1.21
N THR A 376 -9.57 -23.23 -0.53
CA THR A 376 -8.78 -23.24 0.71
C THR A 376 -9.45 -24.12 1.76
N LEU A 377 -10.73 -23.90 2.04
CA LEU A 377 -11.44 -24.68 3.07
C LEU A 377 -11.64 -26.12 2.66
N PHE A 378 -11.88 -26.40 1.37
CA PHE A 378 -11.98 -27.76 0.87
C PHE A 378 -10.69 -28.56 1.16
N LEU A 379 -9.52 -28.00 0.87
CA LEU A 379 -8.24 -28.66 1.11
C LEU A 379 -7.91 -28.73 2.60
N ALA A 380 -8.13 -27.67 3.35
CA ALA A 380 -7.88 -27.64 4.79
C ALA A 380 -8.74 -28.65 5.55
N ASN A 381 -10.02 -28.82 5.16
CA ASN A 381 -10.90 -29.86 5.71
C ASN A 381 -10.47 -31.30 5.37
N GLN A 382 -9.57 -31.45 4.40
CA GLN A 382 -8.92 -32.74 4.08
C GLN A 382 -7.54 -32.89 4.75
N GLY A 383 -7.15 -31.93 5.60
CA GLY A 383 -5.91 -31.97 6.36
C GLY A 383 -4.71 -31.26 5.72
N ALA A 384 -4.91 -30.56 4.58
CA ALA A 384 -3.83 -29.79 3.98
C ALA A 384 -3.45 -28.58 4.87
N THR A 385 -2.16 -28.41 5.09
CA THR A 385 -1.60 -27.30 5.86
C THR A 385 -1.45 -26.04 5.02
N LEU A 386 -1.15 -24.91 5.68
CA LEU A 386 -0.86 -23.62 5.07
C LEU A 386 0.11 -23.70 3.87
N HIS A 387 1.14 -24.52 3.97
CA HIS A 387 2.17 -24.64 2.94
C HIS A 387 1.72 -25.58 1.79
N GLU A 388 1.06 -26.67 2.11
CA GLU A 388 0.65 -27.69 1.14
C GLU A 388 -0.51 -27.21 0.25
N LEU A 389 -1.51 -26.54 0.83
CA LEU A 389 -2.68 -26.10 0.06
C LEU A 389 -2.33 -25.09 -1.04
N ALA A 390 -1.32 -24.27 -0.81
CA ALA A 390 -0.89 -23.26 -1.77
C ALA A 390 -0.16 -23.86 -2.99
N ASP A 391 0.45 -25.03 -2.84
CA ASP A 391 1.10 -25.76 -3.94
C ASP A 391 0.14 -26.73 -4.66
N GLN A 392 -0.96 -27.14 -4.01
CA GLN A 392 -1.94 -28.05 -4.59
C GLN A 392 -2.99 -27.37 -5.47
N THR A 393 -2.93 -26.05 -5.61
CA THR A 393 -3.88 -25.31 -6.42
C THR A 393 -3.49 -25.29 -7.89
N ALA A 394 -4.25 -26.05 -8.69
CA ALA A 394 -4.37 -25.67 -10.09
C ALA A 394 -5.11 -24.33 -10.20
N GLU A 395 -4.72 -23.47 -11.11
CA GLU A 395 -5.51 -22.29 -11.48
C GLU A 395 -6.93 -22.73 -11.80
N ALA A 396 -7.95 -22.03 -11.28
CA ALA A 396 -9.32 -22.30 -11.67
C ALA A 396 -9.45 -22.13 -13.19
N PRO A 397 -10.22 -22.97 -13.87
CA PRO A 397 -10.35 -22.91 -15.33
C PRO A 397 -10.72 -21.53 -15.87
N VAL A 398 -11.51 -20.74 -15.11
CA VAL A 398 -11.91 -19.37 -15.47
C VAL A 398 -10.77 -18.37 -15.25
N GLN A 399 -9.89 -18.61 -14.28
CA GLN A 399 -8.80 -17.71 -13.93
C GLN A 399 -7.57 -17.88 -14.84
N GLY A 400 -7.40 -19.04 -15.43
CA GLY A 400 -6.23 -19.33 -16.29
C GLY A 400 -6.16 -18.50 -17.56
N ALA A 401 -7.29 -18.01 -18.08
CA ALA A 401 -7.40 -17.34 -19.35
C ALA A 401 -7.79 -15.84 -19.26
N ASP A 402 -8.33 -15.37 -18.14
CA ASP A 402 -8.78 -13.97 -17.99
C ASP A 402 -7.75 -13.13 -17.23
N PHE A 403 -7.20 -12.12 -17.90
CA PHE A 403 -6.19 -11.25 -17.29
C PHE A 403 -6.70 -10.46 -16.09
N SER A 404 -8.00 -10.20 -15.99
CA SER A 404 -8.57 -9.49 -14.84
C SER A 404 -8.52 -10.29 -13.53
N THR A 405 -8.27 -11.59 -13.60
CA THR A 405 -8.17 -12.46 -12.42
C THR A 405 -6.76 -13.00 -12.18
N ARG A 406 -5.77 -12.49 -12.92
CA ARG A 406 -4.37 -12.89 -12.76
C ARG A 406 -3.72 -12.27 -11.52
N SER A 407 -2.67 -12.93 -11.08
CA SER A 407 -1.95 -12.68 -9.82
C SER A 407 -1.01 -11.47 -9.88
N TYR A 408 -1.47 -10.28 -10.29
CA TYR A 408 -0.59 -9.11 -10.45
C TYR A 408 -0.28 -8.39 -9.14
N TYR A 409 -1.26 -8.24 -8.24
CA TYR A 409 -1.09 -7.59 -6.95
C TYR A 409 -1.21 -8.57 -5.77
N GLY A 410 -2.31 -9.32 -5.69
CA GLY A 410 -2.37 -10.54 -4.91
C GLY A 410 -1.81 -11.73 -5.70
N THR A 411 -1.79 -12.90 -5.08
CA THR A 411 -1.54 -14.18 -5.76
C THR A 411 -2.52 -15.22 -5.26
N LEU A 412 -2.84 -16.20 -6.08
CA LEU A 412 -3.66 -17.33 -5.65
C LEU A 412 -3.01 -18.04 -4.45
N ASN A 413 -1.69 -18.30 -4.52
CA ASN A 413 -0.91 -18.93 -3.45
C ASN A 413 -1.02 -18.14 -2.13
N HIS A 414 -0.75 -16.82 -2.16
CA HIS A 414 -0.79 -15.97 -0.97
C HIS A 414 -2.23 -15.78 -0.46
N GLY A 415 -3.20 -15.61 -1.36
CA GLY A 415 -4.62 -15.47 -1.03
C GLY A 415 -5.17 -16.69 -0.29
N MET A 416 -4.75 -17.90 -0.68
CA MET A 416 -5.15 -19.12 0.02
C MET A 416 -4.49 -19.24 1.40
N LYS A 417 -3.21 -18.91 1.53
CA LYS A 417 -2.55 -18.83 2.85
C LYS A 417 -3.24 -17.82 3.75
N ALA A 418 -3.61 -16.68 3.22
CA ALA A 418 -4.34 -15.64 3.96
C ALA A 418 -5.72 -16.12 4.41
N THR A 419 -6.46 -16.80 3.53
CA THR A 419 -7.76 -17.39 3.87
C THR A 419 -7.61 -18.47 4.94
N TYR A 420 -6.60 -19.34 4.83
CA TYR A 420 -6.29 -20.32 5.87
C TYR A 420 -6.02 -19.62 7.22
N GLN A 421 -5.16 -18.59 7.22
CA GLN A 421 -4.84 -17.82 8.42
C GLN A 421 -6.09 -17.19 9.07
N ARG A 422 -7.06 -16.73 8.27
CA ARG A 422 -8.31 -16.15 8.77
C ARG A 422 -9.14 -17.15 9.59
N TYR A 423 -9.14 -18.44 9.20
CA TYR A 423 -9.92 -19.47 9.86
C TYR A 423 -9.15 -20.24 10.94
N PHE A 424 -7.87 -20.51 10.71
CA PHE A 424 -7.05 -21.40 11.55
C PHE A 424 -5.91 -20.69 12.26
N GLY A 425 -5.63 -19.41 11.95
CA GLY A 425 -4.49 -18.67 12.47
C GLY A 425 -3.18 -19.04 11.77
N TRP A 426 -2.06 -18.71 12.39
CA TRP A 426 -0.71 -18.86 11.84
C TRP A 426 -0.16 -20.29 11.92
N TRP A 427 -0.71 -21.12 12.80
CA TRP A 427 -0.18 -22.45 13.11
C TRP A 427 -0.78 -23.52 12.20
N ASP A 428 0.05 -24.42 11.71
CA ASP A 428 -0.30 -25.48 10.75
C ASP A 428 -0.90 -26.76 11.40
N GLY A 429 -1.09 -26.77 12.72
CA GLY A 429 -1.60 -27.93 13.47
C GLY A 429 -0.53 -28.95 13.87
N ASN A 430 0.71 -28.87 13.35
CA ASN A 430 1.80 -29.78 13.70
C ASN A 430 2.52 -29.32 14.98
N PRO A 431 2.54 -30.11 16.07
CA PRO A 431 3.22 -29.73 17.31
C PRO A 431 4.70 -29.38 17.16
N ALA A 432 5.39 -29.93 16.16
CA ALA A 432 6.80 -29.61 15.90
C ALA A 432 7.00 -28.13 15.52
N ASN A 433 5.99 -27.49 14.92
CA ASN A 433 6.00 -26.10 14.49
C ASN A 433 5.32 -25.15 15.48
N PHE A 434 4.85 -25.68 16.64
CA PHE A 434 4.17 -24.85 17.65
C PHE A 434 5.13 -23.89 18.37
N ASN A 435 6.34 -24.35 18.73
CA ASN A 435 7.33 -23.54 19.43
C ASN A 435 8.74 -23.81 18.87
N PRO A 436 9.01 -23.46 17.61
CA PRO A 436 10.32 -23.65 17.00
C PRO A 436 11.34 -22.68 17.62
N PRO A 437 12.63 -23.04 17.70
CA PRO A 437 13.68 -22.10 18.08
C PRO A 437 13.73 -20.91 17.12
N PRO A 438 14.05 -19.70 17.60
CA PRO A 438 14.30 -18.55 16.73
C PRO A 438 15.30 -18.86 15.61
N PRO A 439 15.17 -18.21 14.43
CA PRO A 439 16.04 -18.47 13.28
C PRO A 439 17.54 -18.39 13.61
N GLU A 440 17.97 -17.41 14.39
CA GLU A 440 19.37 -17.22 14.82
C GLU A 440 19.90 -18.38 15.69
N GLN A 441 19.02 -19.06 16.45
CA GLN A 441 19.38 -20.21 17.25
C GLN A 441 19.34 -21.53 16.47
N SER A 442 18.44 -21.64 15.50
CA SER A 442 18.26 -22.87 14.71
C SER A 442 19.22 -22.95 13.53
N ALA A 443 19.54 -21.83 12.88
CA ALA A 443 20.35 -21.80 11.68
C ALA A 443 21.77 -22.41 11.87
N PRO A 444 22.55 -22.12 12.94
CA PRO A 444 23.84 -22.79 13.17
C PRO A 444 23.71 -24.30 13.31
N LYS A 445 22.59 -24.80 13.86
CA LYS A 445 22.37 -26.26 14.01
C LYS A 445 22.13 -26.92 12.65
N TYR A 446 21.41 -26.24 11.74
CA TYR A 446 21.22 -26.71 10.35
C TYR A 446 22.55 -26.73 9.59
N VAL A 447 23.40 -25.70 9.75
CA VAL A 447 24.76 -25.67 9.17
C VAL A 447 25.59 -26.83 9.66
N ALA A 448 25.61 -27.09 10.98
CA ALA A 448 26.33 -28.24 11.55
C ALA A 448 25.79 -29.58 11.04
N LEU A 449 24.47 -29.74 10.97
CA LEU A 449 23.82 -30.96 10.44
C LEU A 449 24.17 -31.21 8.97
N ALA A 450 24.29 -30.16 8.15
CA ALA A 450 24.73 -30.26 6.77
C ALA A 450 26.22 -30.63 6.60
N GLY A 451 26.98 -30.61 7.68
CA GLY A 451 28.42 -30.90 7.69
C GLY A 451 29.30 -29.67 7.46
N GLY A 452 28.79 -28.49 7.76
CA GLY A 452 29.47 -27.21 7.73
C GLY A 452 28.98 -26.25 6.65
N ALA A 453 29.43 -24.99 6.75
CA ALA A 453 29.01 -23.88 5.88
C ALA A 453 29.29 -24.15 4.39
N ASP A 454 30.50 -24.66 4.07
CA ASP A 454 30.88 -24.92 2.67
C ASP A 454 29.98 -25.98 2.01
N LYS A 455 29.57 -27.01 2.76
CA LYS A 455 28.67 -28.05 2.21
C LYS A 455 27.25 -27.51 2.01
N LEU A 456 26.78 -26.69 2.94
CA LEU A 456 25.44 -26.07 2.80
C LEU A 456 25.42 -25.05 1.66
N LEU A 457 26.50 -24.27 1.49
CA LEU A 457 26.65 -23.37 0.34
C LEU A 457 26.63 -24.15 -0.98
N ALA A 458 27.44 -25.20 -1.09
CA ALA A 458 27.49 -26.04 -2.29
C ALA A 458 26.14 -26.71 -2.61
N ALA A 459 25.36 -27.09 -1.60
CA ALA A 459 24.01 -27.61 -1.80
C ALA A 459 23.05 -26.52 -2.34
N GLY A 460 23.15 -25.31 -1.81
CA GLY A 460 22.38 -24.15 -2.31
C GLY A 460 22.75 -23.80 -3.76
N GLU A 461 24.03 -23.78 -4.11
CA GLU A 461 24.53 -23.53 -5.47
C GLU A 461 24.09 -24.63 -6.44
N ALA A 462 24.08 -25.90 -6.01
CA ALA A 462 23.55 -27.00 -6.80
C ALA A 462 22.03 -26.84 -7.07
N ALA A 463 21.27 -26.41 -6.09
CA ALA A 463 19.85 -26.10 -6.24
C ALA A 463 19.62 -24.93 -7.23
N ILE A 464 20.44 -23.87 -7.16
CA ILE A 464 20.42 -22.77 -8.16
C ILE A 464 20.69 -23.30 -9.55
N ALA A 465 21.73 -24.13 -9.70
CA ALA A 465 22.13 -24.69 -11.01
C ALA A 465 21.02 -25.58 -11.61
N SER A 466 20.24 -26.28 -10.78
CA SER A 466 19.10 -27.08 -11.24
C SER A 466 17.81 -26.27 -11.45
N GLY A 467 17.79 -24.99 -11.08
CA GLY A 467 16.58 -24.13 -11.17
C GLY A 467 15.61 -24.31 -10.01
N ASP A 468 15.96 -25.05 -8.97
CA ASP A 468 15.14 -25.21 -7.75
C ASP A 468 15.40 -24.04 -6.77
N TYR A 469 14.95 -22.86 -7.17
CA TYR A 469 15.20 -21.61 -6.43
C TYR A 469 14.47 -21.56 -5.08
N ARG A 470 13.35 -22.25 -4.92
CA ARG A 470 12.64 -22.30 -3.64
C ARG A 470 13.46 -23.05 -2.61
N TRP A 471 14.03 -24.18 -2.99
CA TRP A 471 14.91 -24.97 -2.14
C TRP A 471 16.24 -24.23 -1.89
N ALA A 472 16.82 -23.63 -2.91
CA ALA A 472 18.02 -22.80 -2.76
C ALA A 472 17.82 -21.68 -1.74
N ALA A 473 16.69 -20.98 -1.81
CA ALA A 473 16.34 -19.92 -0.86
C ALA A 473 16.25 -20.43 0.57
N GLU A 474 15.66 -21.61 0.80
CA GLU A 474 15.53 -22.20 2.12
C GLU A 474 16.89 -22.57 2.72
N LEU A 475 17.76 -23.25 1.94
CA LEU A 475 19.10 -23.64 2.36
C LEU A 475 19.99 -22.42 2.66
N LEU A 476 20.08 -21.50 1.71
CA LEU A 476 20.96 -20.33 1.81
C LEU A 476 20.50 -19.34 2.87
N ASN A 477 19.19 -19.22 3.12
CA ASN A 477 18.70 -18.43 4.24
C ASN A 477 19.18 -18.95 5.59
N LYS A 478 19.25 -20.29 5.78
CA LYS A 478 19.85 -20.87 7.00
C LYS A 478 21.32 -20.51 7.13
N LEU A 479 22.06 -20.53 6.03
CA LEU A 479 23.48 -20.17 6.06
C LEU A 479 23.70 -18.69 6.37
N VAL A 480 22.93 -17.79 5.75
CA VAL A 480 22.99 -16.34 5.98
C VAL A 480 22.63 -15.99 7.44
N PHE A 481 21.65 -16.68 8.05
CA PHE A 481 21.31 -16.46 9.45
C PHE A 481 22.32 -17.05 10.42
N ALA A 482 23.05 -18.11 10.05
CA ALA A 482 24.13 -18.66 10.85
C ALA A 482 25.42 -17.84 10.75
N GLU A 483 25.70 -17.31 9.56
CA GLU A 483 26.93 -16.59 9.22
C GLU A 483 26.60 -15.30 8.42
N PRO A 484 26.06 -14.24 9.05
CA PRO A 484 25.61 -13.05 8.33
C PRO A 484 26.72 -12.27 7.62
N ALA A 485 27.99 -12.49 8.00
CA ALA A 485 29.15 -11.92 7.32
C ALA A 485 29.65 -12.78 6.12
N ASN A 486 29.07 -13.96 5.89
CA ASN A 486 29.45 -14.83 4.78
C ASN A 486 29.00 -14.24 3.44
N PHE A 487 29.93 -13.60 2.75
CA PHE A 487 29.66 -12.91 1.48
C PHE A 487 29.18 -13.88 0.39
N ALA A 488 29.77 -15.08 0.29
CA ALA A 488 29.38 -16.08 -0.71
C ALA A 488 27.93 -16.53 -0.51
N ALA A 489 27.53 -16.82 0.75
CA ALA A 489 26.17 -17.18 1.09
C ALA A 489 25.17 -16.05 0.77
N ARG A 490 25.50 -14.80 1.12
CA ARG A 490 24.66 -13.63 0.80
C ARG A 490 24.52 -13.41 -0.70
N SER A 491 25.61 -13.56 -1.46
CA SER A 491 25.61 -13.44 -2.91
C SER A 491 24.76 -14.52 -3.56
N ALA A 492 24.92 -15.78 -3.17
CA ALA A 492 24.13 -16.91 -3.70
C ALA A 492 22.63 -16.75 -3.39
N LEU A 493 22.28 -16.31 -2.16
CA LEU A 493 20.88 -16.05 -1.79
C LEU A 493 20.30 -14.87 -2.57
N ALA A 494 21.09 -13.82 -2.80
CA ALA A 494 20.66 -12.67 -3.62
C ALA A 494 20.39 -13.10 -5.06
N SER A 495 21.28 -13.90 -5.67
CA SER A 495 21.08 -14.48 -7.00
C SER A 495 19.83 -15.35 -7.08
N THR A 496 19.55 -16.12 -6.04
CA THR A 496 18.33 -16.92 -5.91
C THR A 496 17.09 -16.04 -5.92
N TYR A 497 17.09 -14.95 -5.16
CA TYR A 497 15.97 -14.01 -5.10
C TYR A 497 15.78 -13.24 -6.40
N ASP A 498 16.85 -12.95 -7.17
CA ASP A 498 16.71 -12.38 -8.51
C ASP A 498 15.88 -13.29 -9.40
N GLN A 499 16.20 -14.59 -9.46
CA GLN A 499 15.48 -15.54 -10.29
C GLN A 499 14.01 -15.72 -9.86
N LEU A 500 13.74 -15.79 -8.56
CA LEU A 500 12.37 -15.82 -8.03
C LEU A 500 11.59 -14.53 -8.37
N GLY A 501 12.25 -13.38 -8.29
CA GLY A 501 11.69 -12.09 -8.66
C GLY A 501 11.38 -11.99 -10.16
N TYR A 502 12.26 -12.51 -11.02
CA TYR A 502 12.05 -12.52 -12.48
C TYR A 502 10.89 -13.42 -12.89
N GLN A 503 10.69 -14.55 -12.19
CA GLN A 503 9.57 -15.47 -12.46
C GLN A 503 8.24 -14.98 -11.91
N ALA A 504 8.25 -14.07 -10.93
CA ALA A 504 7.04 -13.63 -10.24
C ALA A 504 6.08 -12.88 -11.18
N GLU A 505 4.85 -13.36 -11.31
CA GLU A 505 3.76 -12.67 -11.99
C GLU A 505 3.22 -11.49 -11.15
N SER A 506 3.28 -11.58 -9.82
CA SER A 506 2.90 -10.51 -8.93
C SER A 506 4.00 -9.44 -8.85
N GLY A 507 3.64 -8.19 -9.13
CA GLY A 507 4.52 -7.04 -8.93
C GLY A 507 5.00 -6.93 -7.49
N ALA A 508 4.12 -7.17 -6.51
CA ALA A 508 4.46 -7.15 -5.11
C ALA A 508 5.46 -8.26 -4.71
N TRP A 509 5.29 -9.49 -5.23
CA TRP A 509 6.24 -10.57 -4.97
C TRP A 509 7.59 -10.31 -5.64
N ARG A 510 7.58 -9.87 -6.91
CA ARG A 510 8.78 -9.45 -7.62
C ARG A 510 9.56 -8.43 -6.82
N ASN A 511 8.89 -7.36 -6.42
CA ASN A 511 9.51 -6.27 -5.68
C ASN A 511 10.10 -6.74 -4.34
N TYR A 512 9.41 -7.64 -3.63
CA TYR A 512 9.89 -8.21 -2.38
C TYR A 512 11.17 -9.03 -2.57
N TYR A 513 11.21 -9.92 -3.56
CA TYR A 513 12.40 -10.70 -3.86
C TYR A 513 13.58 -9.82 -4.28
N LEU A 514 13.37 -8.90 -5.22
CA LEU A 514 14.45 -8.04 -5.70
C LEU A 514 14.94 -7.05 -4.64
N ALA A 515 14.05 -6.51 -3.80
CA ALA A 515 14.44 -5.68 -2.65
C ALA A 515 15.23 -6.48 -1.61
N ALA A 516 14.87 -7.75 -1.40
CA ALA A 516 15.62 -8.66 -0.54
C ALA A 516 17.03 -8.93 -1.10
N ALA A 517 17.14 -9.20 -2.41
CA ALA A 517 18.41 -9.35 -3.11
C ALA A 517 19.29 -8.10 -2.99
N ALA A 518 18.71 -6.92 -3.20
CA ALA A 518 19.39 -5.65 -3.05
C ALA A 518 19.92 -5.45 -1.61
N SER A 519 19.12 -5.76 -0.60
CA SER A 519 19.54 -5.66 0.81
C SER A 519 20.69 -6.64 1.16
N LEU A 520 20.67 -7.87 0.61
CA LEU A 520 21.77 -8.81 0.76
C LEU A 520 23.07 -8.29 0.12
N ARG A 521 22.97 -7.51 -0.95
CA ARG A 521 24.10 -6.84 -1.62
C ARG A 521 24.53 -5.55 -0.94
N GLY A 522 23.87 -5.15 0.15
CA GLY A 522 24.23 -3.97 0.94
C GLY A 522 23.56 -2.67 0.49
N ALA A 523 22.43 -2.75 -0.17
CA ALA A 523 21.65 -1.56 -0.48
C ALA A 523 21.28 -0.79 0.78
N GLU A 524 21.48 0.52 0.76
CA GLU A 524 21.07 1.39 1.84
C GLU A 524 19.54 1.51 1.89
N ILE A 525 19.01 1.39 3.09
CA ILE A 525 17.59 1.55 3.35
C ILE A 525 17.39 3.00 3.80
N PRO A 526 16.56 3.78 3.08
CA PRO A 526 16.30 5.14 3.48
C PRO A 526 15.67 5.19 4.88
N ALA A 527 16.09 6.17 5.68
CA ALA A 527 15.57 6.37 7.04
C ALA A 527 14.07 6.75 7.05
N SER A 528 13.57 7.31 5.97
CA SER A 528 12.15 7.55 5.75
C SER A 528 11.75 6.97 4.40
N ALA A 529 10.86 6.02 4.46
CA ALA A 529 10.08 5.57 3.31
C ALA A 529 8.72 6.23 3.27
N SER A 530 8.43 7.04 4.25
CA SER A 530 7.16 7.72 4.36
C SER A 530 7.13 8.89 3.39
N ASN A 531 6.19 8.84 2.46
CA ASN A 531 5.56 10.04 1.95
C ASN A 531 5.27 10.94 3.17
N GLY A 532 5.63 12.22 3.09
CA GLY A 532 5.43 13.12 4.21
C GLY A 532 3.95 13.21 4.59
N GLN A 533 3.57 12.57 5.70
CA GLN A 533 2.23 12.77 6.25
C GLN A 533 2.09 14.24 6.61
N SER A 534 1.09 14.89 6.03
CA SER A 534 0.82 16.29 6.32
C SER A 534 0.36 16.44 7.78
N ARG A 535 0.52 17.64 8.31
CA ARG A 535 -0.05 17.98 9.63
C ARG A 535 -1.57 17.68 9.68
N SER A 536 -2.29 17.88 8.57
CA SER A 536 -3.73 17.60 8.49
C SER A 536 -4.04 16.13 8.71
N PHE A 537 -3.19 15.22 8.21
CA PHE A 537 -3.35 13.78 8.43
C PHE A 537 -3.10 13.42 9.91
N VAL A 538 -1.99 13.87 10.48
CA VAL A 538 -1.64 13.55 11.89
C VAL A 538 -2.68 14.13 12.86
N SER A 539 -3.16 15.34 12.61
CA SER A 539 -4.21 15.96 13.44
C SER A 539 -5.58 15.28 13.32
N ALA A 540 -5.79 14.47 12.31
CA ALA A 540 -7.02 13.69 12.14
C ALA A 540 -7.00 12.37 12.92
N ILE A 541 -5.83 11.90 13.37
CA ILE A 541 -5.72 10.69 14.18
C ILE A 541 -6.48 10.91 15.49
N PRO A 542 -7.50 10.09 15.83
CA PRO A 542 -8.22 10.22 17.09
C PRO A 542 -7.26 10.18 18.29
N THR A 543 -7.54 10.96 19.32
CA THR A 543 -6.71 11.02 20.53
C THR A 543 -6.56 9.63 21.17
N SER A 544 -7.59 8.79 21.12
CA SER A 544 -7.53 7.40 21.56
C SER A 544 -6.49 6.59 20.79
N VAL A 545 -6.55 6.60 19.47
CA VAL A 545 -5.59 5.88 18.60
C VAL A 545 -4.17 6.40 18.81
N PHE A 546 -4.01 7.71 19.03
CA PHE A 546 -2.72 8.32 19.31
C PHE A 546 -2.08 7.77 20.59
N PHE A 547 -2.82 7.75 21.72
CA PHE A 547 -2.28 7.26 22.99
C PHE A 547 -2.14 5.75 23.01
N ASP A 548 -3.03 5.00 22.36
CA ASP A 548 -2.86 3.56 22.17
C ASP A 548 -1.60 3.24 21.36
N ALA A 549 -1.31 4.01 20.30
CA ALA A 549 -0.07 3.88 19.55
C ALA A 549 1.19 4.27 20.37
N LEU A 550 1.08 5.28 21.23
CA LEU A 550 2.15 5.62 22.17
C LEU A 550 2.43 4.46 23.11
N ALA A 551 1.39 3.85 23.70
CA ALA A 551 1.51 2.70 24.60
C ALA A 551 2.19 1.48 23.94
N THR A 552 2.02 1.27 22.64
CA THR A 552 2.76 0.19 21.92
C THR A 552 4.28 0.40 21.89
N ARG A 553 4.77 1.58 22.24
CA ARG A 553 6.19 1.94 22.27
C ARG A 553 6.80 1.88 23.66
N PHE A 554 5.99 1.61 24.68
CA PHE A 554 6.47 1.55 26.05
C PHE A 554 7.41 0.36 26.26
N ASP A 555 8.63 0.64 26.73
CA ASP A 555 9.58 -0.42 27.11
C ASP A 555 9.17 -1.06 28.44
N ALA A 556 8.35 -2.08 28.34
CA ALA A 556 7.81 -2.82 29.49
C ALA A 556 8.90 -3.44 30.39
N ALA A 557 10.03 -3.85 29.82
CA ALA A 557 11.11 -4.47 30.57
C ALA A 557 11.82 -3.43 31.46
N SER A 558 12.20 -2.30 30.90
CA SER A 558 12.82 -1.18 31.65
C SER A 558 11.81 -0.47 32.57
N GLY A 559 10.53 -0.46 32.19
CA GLY A 559 9.44 0.21 32.93
C GLY A 559 8.73 -0.66 33.95
N SER A 560 9.12 -1.92 34.17
CA SER A 560 8.39 -2.90 35.02
C SER A 560 8.18 -2.46 36.47
N GLY A 561 9.05 -1.62 37.00
CA GLY A 561 8.94 -1.06 38.37
C GLY A 561 8.22 0.27 38.44
N LEU A 562 7.88 0.89 37.31
CA LEU A 562 7.22 2.19 37.28
C LEU A 562 5.73 2.04 37.64
N LYS A 563 5.26 2.91 38.52
CA LYS A 563 3.83 3.06 38.86
C LYS A 563 3.49 4.53 38.92
N GLY A 564 2.37 4.89 38.30
CA GLY A 564 1.89 6.27 38.37
C GLY A 564 0.73 6.53 37.42
N VAL A 565 0.19 7.73 37.50
CA VAL A 565 -0.82 8.26 36.59
C VAL A 565 -0.31 9.55 35.97
N PHE A 566 -0.17 9.60 34.68
CA PHE A 566 0.21 10.79 33.92
C PHE A 566 -1.04 11.36 33.23
N GLN A 567 -1.52 12.48 33.79
CA GLN A 567 -2.74 13.14 33.32
C GLN A 567 -2.40 14.13 32.21
N PHE A 568 -2.87 13.87 30.99
CA PHE A 568 -2.82 14.83 29.89
C PHE A 568 -4.12 15.65 29.86
N VAL A 569 -3.96 16.97 29.73
CA VAL A 569 -5.03 17.93 29.49
C VAL A 569 -4.74 18.61 28.16
N LEU A 570 -5.66 18.50 27.22
CA LEU A 570 -5.56 19.00 25.85
C LEU A 570 -6.58 20.14 25.66
N PRO A 571 -6.21 21.41 25.96
CA PRO A 571 -7.19 22.50 26.05
C PRO A 571 -7.88 22.84 24.73
N ASP A 572 -7.13 22.79 23.62
CA ASP A 572 -7.62 23.14 22.28
C ASP A 572 -8.64 22.14 21.75
N SER A 573 -8.51 20.85 22.08
CA SER A 573 -9.49 19.80 21.72
C SER A 573 -10.53 19.53 22.84
N LYS A 574 -10.33 20.13 24.03
CA LYS A 574 -11.15 19.89 25.25
C LYS A 574 -11.17 18.43 25.69
N GLU A 575 -10.08 17.73 25.48
CA GLU A 575 -9.92 16.33 25.84
C GLU A 575 -9.01 16.15 27.06
N ALA A 576 -9.19 15.04 27.75
CA ALA A 576 -8.33 14.62 28.84
C ALA A 576 -8.03 13.12 28.73
N VAL A 577 -6.79 12.74 29.01
CA VAL A 577 -6.34 11.34 28.99
C VAL A 577 -5.52 11.07 30.24
N ALA A 578 -5.91 10.09 31.02
CA ALA A 578 -5.13 9.60 32.15
C ALA A 578 -4.38 8.33 31.76
N VAL A 579 -3.07 8.40 31.57
CA VAL A 579 -2.23 7.24 31.28
C VAL A 579 -1.81 6.59 32.59
N VAL A 580 -2.42 5.45 32.91
CA VAL A 580 -2.10 4.66 34.10
C VAL A 580 -0.99 3.69 33.76
N VAL A 581 0.09 3.72 34.55
CA VAL A 581 1.26 2.86 34.36
C VAL A 581 1.40 1.97 35.57
N GLU A 582 1.30 0.67 35.39
CA GLU A 582 1.60 -0.33 36.43
C GLU A 582 1.86 -1.71 35.81
N GLY A 583 2.67 -2.53 36.49
CA GLY A 583 2.92 -3.90 36.07
C GLY A 583 3.58 -4.04 34.69
N GLY A 584 4.31 -3.01 34.23
CA GLY A 584 4.97 -3.01 32.94
C GLY A 584 4.06 -2.74 31.74
N VAL A 585 2.85 -2.20 31.96
CA VAL A 585 1.91 -1.84 30.91
C VAL A 585 1.31 -0.46 31.12
N GLU A 586 0.79 0.11 30.05
CA GLU A 586 0.10 1.39 30.05
C GLU A 586 -1.38 1.21 29.71
N PHE A 587 -2.22 1.95 30.43
CA PHE A 587 -3.66 1.99 30.22
C PHE A 587 -4.12 3.43 30.01
N PRO A 588 -4.20 3.93 28.78
CA PRO A 588 -4.81 5.21 28.48
C PRO A 588 -6.31 5.18 28.82
N ARG A 589 -6.79 6.12 29.63
CA ARG A 589 -8.20 6.30 30.00
C ARG A 589 -8.69 7.62 29.44
N TYR A 590 -9.63 7.57 28.53
CA TYR A 590 -10.10 8.73 27.76
C TYR A 590 -11.27 9.41 28.45
N GLY A 591 -11.29 10.75 28.40
CA GLY A 591 -12.34 11.57 29.03
C GLY A 591 -12.34 11.51 30.57
N VAL A 592 -11.26 11.02 31.16
CA VAL A 592 -11.14 10.85 32.62
C VAL A 592 -10.07 11.81 33.14
N THR A 593 -10.39 12.44 34.30
CA THR A 593 -9.42 13.21 35.09
C THR A 593 -9.19 12.46 36.40
N ASP A 594 -7.94 12.08 36.67
CA ASP A 594 -7.53 11.45 37.91
C ASP A 594 -7.49 12.50 39.04
N ALA A 595 -7.96 12.13 40.22
CA ALA A 595 -8.04 13.04 41.37
C ALA A 595 -6.67 13.33 42.02
N ALA A 596 -5.68 12.43 41.83
CA ALA A 596 -4.34 12.54 42.41
C ALA A 596 -3.26 12.01 41.43
N PRO A 597 -3.10 12.61 40.26
CA PRO A 597 -2.11 12.14 39.31
C PRO A 597 -0.68 12.34 39.80
N THR A 598 0.24 11.47 39.36
CA THR A 598 1.68 11.63 39.62
C THR A 598 2.19 12.93 39.01
N ALA A 599 1.77 13.22 37.78
CA ALA A 599 1.99 14.51 37.11
C ALA A 599 0.82 14.84 36.19
N THR A 600 0.54 16.14 36.03
CA THR A 600 -0.41 16.68 35.06
C THR A 600 0.35 17.41 33.96
N ILE A 601 0.12 17.03 32.72
CA ILE A 601 0.74 17.59 31.52
C ILE A 601 -0.31 18.37 30.74
N THR A 602 -0.19 19.68 30.73
CA THR A 602 -1.05 20.55 29.91
C THR A 602 -0.31 20.89 28.62
N ILE A 603 -0.87 20.46 27.49
CA ILE A 603 -0.31 20.65 26.15
C ILE A 603 -1.47 20.70 25.16
N ASP A 604 -1.43 21.61 24.18
CA ASP A 604 -2.40 21.60 23.09
C ASP A 604 -2.22 20.36 22.21
N ARG A 605 -3.32 19.75 21.77
CA ARG A 605 -3.29 18.60 20.86
C ARG A 605 -2.47 18.91 19.61
N ARG A 606 -2.65 20.10 19.04
CA ARG A 606 -1.86 20.56 17.89
C ARG A 606 -0.35 20.58 18.18
N THR A 607 0.06 20.99 19.36
CA THR A 607 1.47 21.00 19.78
C THR A 607 2.00 19.57 19.94
N LEU A 608 1.19 18.66 20.42
CA LEU A 608 1.52 17.24 20.51
C LEU A 608 1.70 16.62 19.12
N ASP A 609 0.84 16.95 18.15
CA ASP A 609 0.98 16.55 16.76
C ASP A 609 2.30 17.04 16.14
N ASP A 610 2.72 18.27 16.45
CA ASP A 610 3.99 18.84 15.99
C ASP A 610 5.21 18.09 16.56
N VAL A 611 5.14 17.62 17.80
CA VAL A 611 6.18 16.76 18.38
C VAL A 611 6.25 15.42 17.63
N MET A 612 5.11 14.84 17.30
CA MET A 612 5.05 13.54 16.62
C MET A 612 5.56 13.61 15.18
N THR A 613 5.27 14.70 14.48
CA THR A 613 5.77 14.95 13.11
C THR A 613 7.21 15.43 13.07
N GLY A 614 7.82 15.73 14.23
CA GLY A 614 9.17 16.27 14.32
C GLY A 614 9.28 17.77 14.01
N LEU A 615 8.15 18.44 13.81
CA LEU A 615 8.09 19.90 13.59
C LEU A 615 8.42 20.70 14.84
N ALA A 616 8.27 20.11 16.02
CA ALA A 616 8.64 20.70 17.30
C ALA A 616 9.45 19.72 18.16
N GLN A 617 10.36 20.28 18.97
CA GLN A 617 11.18 19.50 19.89
C GLN A 617 10.66 19.67 21.32
N PHE A 618 10.43 18.57 22.02
CA PHE A 618 9.89 18.55 23.36
C PHE A 618 10.63 19.46 24.37
N PRO A 619 11.98 19.50 24.41
CA PRO A 619 12.72 20.40 25.29
C PRO A 619 12.47 21.90 25.01
N ALA A 620 12.36 22.29 23.74
CA ALA A 620 12.08 23.67 23.36
C ALA A 620 10.65 24.09 23.76
N LEU A 621 9.68 23.19 23.65
CA LEU A 621 8.30 23.44 24.05
C LEU A 621 8.17 23.60 25.57
N MET A 622 8.97 22.87 26.36
CA MET A 622 9.04 23.06 27.82
C MET A 622 9.64 24.41 28.19
N GLN A 623 10.68 24.86 27.49
CA GLN A 623 11.30 26.17 27.73
C GLN A 623 10.38 27.34 27.37
N SER A 624 9.59 27.20 26.31
CA SER A 624 8.64 28.24 25.88
C SER A 624 7.35 28.27 26.74
N GLY A 625 7.12 27.29 27.60
CA GLY A 625 5.88 27.17 28.36
C GLY A 625 4.69 26.60 27.57
N ALA A 626 4.92 26.14 26.33
CA ALA A 626 3.90 25.47 25.53
C ALA A 626 3.53 24.08 26.10
N ILE A 627 4.40 23.52 26.92
CA ILE A 627 4.13 22.35 27.76
C ILE A 627 4.28 22.75 29.23
N ARG A 628 3.22 22.56 30.01
CA ARG A 628 3.25 22.77 31.45
C ARG A 628 3.12 21.43 32.15
N ILE A 629 4.00 21.18 33.12
CA ILE A 629 4.02 19.96 33.91
C ILE A 629 3.87 20.35 35.39
N GLU A 630 2.82 19.87 36.04
CA GLU A 630 2.53 20.01 37.45
C GLU A 630 2.67 18.64 38.14
N GLY A 631 3.12 18.60 39.40
CA GLY A 631 3.40 17.37 40.11
C GLY A 631 4.82 16.85 39.92
N ASP A 632 5.02 15.54 39.90
CA ASP A 632 6.35 14.92 39.77
C ASP A 632 6.86 14.94 38.33
N ARG A 633 7.55 16.02 37.99
CA ARG A 633 8.20 16.22 36.67
C ARG A 633 9.25 15.15 36.40
N THR A 634 9.98 14.68 37.41
CA THR A 634 11.05 13.68 37.20
C THR A 634 10.44 12.34 36.83
N ALA A 635 9.38 11.93 37.51
CA ALA A 635 8.65 10.71 37.15
C ALA A 635 8.10 10.79 35.74
N PHE A 636 7.53 11.93 35.33
CA PHE A 636 7.05 12.12 33.95
C PHE A 636 8.17 11.99 32.92
N LEU A 637 9.31 12.65 33.12
CA LEU A 637 10.43 12.57 32.18
C LEU A 637 11.02 11.15 32.10
N SER A 638 11.07 10.44 33.22
CA SER A 638 11.49 9.05 33.27
C SER A 638 10.53 8.15 32.48
N TRP A 639 9.22 8.34 32.66
CA TRP A 639 8.19 7.65 31.90
C TRP A 639 8.30 7.94 30.39
N PHE A 640 8.42 9.21 30.01
CA PHE A 640 8.50 9.61 28.60
C PHE A 640 9.73 9.01 27.89
N ALA A 641 10.84 8.87 28.62
CA ALA A 641 12.06 8.26 28.11
C ALA A 641 11.93 6.76 27.79
N LEU A 642 10.89 6.10 28.34
CA LEU A 642 10.60 4.68 28.07
C LEU A 642 9.83 4.44 26.75
N HIS A 643 9.68 5.46 25.91
CA HIS A 643 9.06 5.34 24.58
C HIS A 643 10.09 5.53 23.45
N PRO A 644 11.04 4.61 23.28
CA PRO A 644 12.03 4.73 22.21
C PRO A 644 11.36 4.77 20.84
N ARG A 645 11.96 5.50 19.92
CA ARG A 645 11.58 5.40 18.52
C ARG A 645 12.20 4.11 17.95
N ALA A 646 11.38 3.26 17.34
CA ALA A 646 11.88 2.11 16.62
C ALA A 646 12.76 2.58 15.43
N ASP A 647 13.86 1.89 15.17
CA ASP A 647 14.61 2.12 13.93
C ASP A 647 13.80 1.54 12.76
N PRO A 648 13.36 2.37 11.81
CA PRO A 648 12.59 1.88 10.66
C PRO A 648 13.46 1.04 9.70
N ARG A 649 14.78 0.97 9.92
CA ARG A 649 15.73 0.25 9.07
C ARG A 649 16.05 -1.16 9.55
N PHE A 650 15.24 -1.73 10.45
CA PHE A 650 15.49 -3.08 10.93
C PHE A 650 15.63 -4.09 9.78
N ASN A 651 16.47 -5.09 10.00
CA ASN A 651 16.76 -6.13 9.02
C ASN A 651 15.55 -7.03 8.75
N ILE A 652 15.42 -7.53 7.51
CA ILE A 652 14.40 -8.52 7.12
C ILE A 652 15.05 -9.83 6.67
N VAL A 653 16.15 -9.76 5.92
CA VAL A 653 16.77 -10.91 5.26
C VAL A 653 18.12 -11.33 5.87
N VAL A 654 18.53 -10.65 6.90
CA VAL A 654 19.69 -11.00 7.76
C VAL A 654 19.26 -10.82 9.21
N PRO A 655 19.96 -11.44 10.19
CA PRO A 655 19.68 -11.26 11.61
C PRO A 655 19.75 -9.81 12.07
#